data_442920af0581c5bdfea8b17aee85c4e5
#
_entry.id   442920af0581c5bdfea8b17aee85c4e5
#
_cell.length_a   1.000
_cell.length_b   1.000
_cell.length_c   1.000
_cell.angle_alpha   90.00
_cell.angle_beta   90.00
_cell.angle_gamma   90.00
#
_symmetry.space_group_name_H-M   'P 1'
#
loop_
_entity.id
_entity.type
_entity.pdbx_description
1 polymer ?
#
loop_
_entity_poly.entity_id
_entity_poly.type
_entity_poly.pdbx_seq_one_letter_code
_entity_poly.pdbx_strand_id
1 'polypeptide(L)'
;MIRTFLCAILCVLGTQLNAQQTVSLNGEWKFFLAKDTQKAEELEDFYKQDFDASAFTTIKVPSNWEIQGFEEPNYRDIPKDGSVGFYLHKFTTPKGWDSKRIYLNFGGVWSACDVWLNGVFIDHHEGGYTSFRMAVDKGLKSQGENLLAVRVSQKNRSFKFDVFDDWSLSGIYRDVSIEAMPRDRWVESVAFKTTFDKDFCDADLAIKVMVHDRRNKYKKDIYKPNGGDPYRLRVTLKTPEGETLLTEEKKVDSHAYTSKETNLTIRMSAPLKWTAETPHLYGLTVELVEKSKVTQSYRTHVGFRQIDTDGGVLRINGQTVKLRGVNRHDEWPDVGRATTREHWLRDITLMKDANINFIRLSHYPHAKGFIDLCDSLGMYVGQEVSLGGGEDYFFKPSMMDVALLRTWETVSRDINNPSVIYWSVGNEDPLTQMHLDCIRLTKAIDPTRPVLIPWRFEQTLPEEVDILSVHYWTPGLYEQIGAKSTRPIISTEYTHAYGENGFGGLKERWEALTKYPSGAGAAIWMWADQGIRTAQKRPAKKNNIAHNDDPYLRLDGAGWDGIVDSDRNLTQDFHEAKSVYATVYPLVEQVKADNGQKEVKIPIQNDFDFTNLSAISVGWQIYMEKELMAEGTSQLEAEPHTSTTLNLPLDGIKEFIPGKTCYAWITFRNGEQTITQRAVEIIPSLPLYNMTEKQKIAVSESEGKTLVSCGDVEYVFDPQQGELAEIRKAGNTLATRLRPTIWRKLDHNEVTAMKVTPKKLPDLNNYKVQKTAWKVEQHEETVRIEATMKYVVNEKNEFDVQWLYTITGDGALNVRYETVCHVQVKELPHVGLSLQMDEDIKQLHWLGKGPYDSYSNRQSASYLGYWGGDIASPEACGTKQIRRIDLASDKAMLQISSNGYMEHFAASPSLCYILSGIYPRPEKGRPADDFFEQLHANQTFTGEIRIDVTNCK
;
A
#
# COMPACT_ATOMS: atom_id res chain seq x y z
N MET A 1 -20.53 -13.47 -15.58
CA MET A 1 -20.22 -14.30 -14.38
C MET A 1 -20.22 -13.55 -13.06
N ILE A 2 -20.23 -12.21 -13.03
CA ILE A 2 -20.41 -11.39 -11.79
C ILE A 2 -21.78 -11.62 -11.12
N ARG A 3 -22.77 -12.14 -11.82
CA ARG A 3 -24.11 -12.44 -11.26
C ARG A 3 -24.23 -13.76 -10.48
N THR A 4 -23.27 -14.66 -10.58
CA THR A 4 -23.35 -15.98 -9.92
C THR A 4 -22.67 -15.97 -8.54
N PHE A 5 -21.73 -15.07 -8.29
CA PHE A 5 -21.10 -14.90 -6.96
C PHE A 5 -21.95 -14.06 -5.98
N LEU A 6 -22.82 -13.19 -6.49
CA LEU A 6 -23.76 -12.42 -5.65
C LEU A 6 -24.96 -13.25 -5.15
N CYS A 7 -25.26 -14.38 -5.75
CA CYS A 7 -26.40 -15.23 -5.33
C CYS A 7 -26.09 -16.18 -4.16
N ALA A 8 -24.83 -16.46 -3.84
CA ALA A 8 -24.47 -17.33 -2.72
C ALA A 8 -24.48 -16.62 -1.35
N ILE A 9 -24.53 -15.28 -1.32
CA ILE A 9 -24.54 -14.47 -0.08
C ILE A 9 -25.96 -14.10 0.39
N LEU A 10 -27.00 -14.39 -0.40
CA LEU A 10 -28.38 -13.94 -0.15
C LEU A 10 -29.32 -15.00 0.45
N CYS A 11 -28.85 -16.18 0.81
CA CYS A 11 -29.67 -17.27 1.36
C CYS A 11 -29.37 -17.65 2.80
N VAL A 12 -29.09 -16.68 3.70
CA VAL A 12 -29.16 -16.91 5.16
C VAL A 12 -30.05 -15.84 5.80
N LEU A 13 -31.27 -15.76 5.31
CA LEU A 13 -32.38 -15.09 6.01
C LEU A 13 -33.47 -16.15 6.25
N GLY A 14 -33.28 -16.93 7.31
CA GLY A 14 -34.29 -17.92 7.69
C GLY A 14 -34.06 -18.42 9.11
N THR A 15 -34.92 -17.91 10.00
CA THR A 15 -35.16 -18.29 11.41
C THR A 15 -34.28 -17.57 12.45
N GLN A 16 -34.69 -16.35 12.82
CA GLN A 16 -34.35 -15.73 14.09
C GLN A 16 -34.97 -16.55 15.24
N LEU A 17 -34.17 -17.33 15.91
CA LEU A 17 -34.48 -17.84 17.24
C LEU A 17 -33.46 -17.30 18.25
N ASN A 18 -33.88 -16.28 18.99
CA ASN A 18 -33.19 -15.72 20.17
C ASN A 18 -31.70 -15.38 20.00
N ALA A 19 -31.35 -14.70 18.93
CA ALA A 19 -30.07 -13.99 18.83
C ALA A 19 -30.05 -12.83 19.83
N GLN A 20 -28.88 -12.48 20.31
CA GLN A 20 -28.57 -11.22 20.98
C GLN A 20 -29.32 -10.09 20.25
N GLN A 21 -30.22 -9.41 20.96
CA GLN A 21 -31.06 -8.40 20.29
C GLN A 21 -30.32 -7.07 20.30
N THR A 22 -29.83 -6.65 19.13
CA THR A 22 -29.17 -5.36 18.94
C THR A 22 -30.04 -4.46 18.08
N VAL A 23 -30.18 -3.20 18.47
CA VAL A 23 -30.89 -2.17 17.70
C VAL A 23 -29.95 -1.01 17.46
N SER A 24 -29.80 -0.62 16.20
CA SER A 24 -28.99 0.53 15.80
C SER A 24 -29.65 1.83 16.26
N LEU A 25 -28.83 2.75 16.75
CA LEU A 25 -29.19 4.14 17.01
C LEU A 25 -28.58 5.11 15.99
N ASN A 26 -27.97 4.58 14.93
CA ASN A 26 -27.46 5.40 13.82
C ASN A 26 -28.59 6.20 13.16
N GLY A 27 -28.22 7.34 12.58
CA GLY A 27 -29.16 8.20 11.87
C GLY A 27 -28.94 9.68 12.17
N GLU A 28 -29.99 10.46 12.11
CA GLU A 28 -29.92 11.90 12.42
C GLU A 28 -30.07 12.14 13.92
N TRP A 29 -29.12 12.90 14.48
CA TRP A 29 -29.12 13.34 15.88
C TRP A 29 -29.17 14.86 15.96
N LYS A 30 -29.74 15.44 17.00
CA LYS A 30 -29.60 16.86 17.30
C LYS A 30 -28.16 17.13 17.73
N PHE A 31 -27.58 18.23 17.26
CA PHE A 31 -26.16 18.53 17.47
C PHE A 31 -25.91 20.03 17.65
N PHE A 32 -24.99 20.35 18.54
CA PHE A 32 -24.43 21.68 18.72
C PHE A 32 -22.90 21.58 18.93
N LEU A 33 -22.11 22.38 18.20
CA LEU A 33 -20.66 22.47 18.40
C LEU A 33 -20.30 23.76 19.14
N ALA A 34 -19.79 23.63 20.36
CA ALA A 34 -19.15 24.71 21.09
C ALA A 34 -17.66 24.76 20.74
N LYS A 35 -17.22 25.89 20.18
CA LYS A 35 -15.83 26.08 19.71
C LYS A 35 -14.90 26.68 20.77
N ASP A 36 -15.43 26.97 21.95
CA ASP A 36 -14.69 27.50 23.09
C ASP A 36 -15.29 27.01 24.41
N THR A 37 -14.51 27.14 25.48
CA THR A 37 -14.87 26.68 26.81
C THR A 37 -16.11 27.42 27.38
N GLN A 38 -16.21 28.73 27.14
CA GLN A 38 -17.35 29.54 27.65
C GLN A 38 -18.68 29.03 27.08
N LYS A 39 -18.70 28.78 25.76
CA LYS A 39 -19.90 28.26 25.09
C LYS A 39 -20.24 26.84 25.53
N ALA A 40 -19.23 26.04 25.83
CA ALA A 40 -19.42 24.69 26.36
C ALA A 40 -20.01 24.72 27.79
N GLU A 41 -19.59 25.66 28.67
CA GLU A 41 -20.13 25.85 30.02
C GLU A 41 -21.59 26.31 30.00
N GLU A 42 -22.01 27.15 29.03
CA GLU A 42 -23.41 27.56 28.88
C GLU A 42 -24.35 26.37 28.57
N LEU A 43 -23.83 25.25 28.13
CA LEU A 43 -24.58 24.05 27.79
C LEU A 43 -24.43 22.91 28.81
N GLU A 44 -23.94 23.18 30.01
CA GLU A 44 -23.75 22.13 31.04
C GLU A 44 -25.03 21.32 31.35
N ASP A 45 -26.19 21.91 31.19
CA ASP A 45 -27.50 21.30 31.47
C ASP A 45 -28.16 20.63 30.24
N PHE A 46 -27.50 20.53 29.12
CA PHE A 46 -28.05 20.03 27.84
C PHE A 46 -28.68 18.64 27.95
N TYR A 47 -28.25 17.82 28.89
CA TYR A 47 -28.74 16.45 29.13
C TYR A 47 -30.07 16.36 29.83
N LYS A 48 -30.60 17.49 30.39
CA LYS A 48 -31.87 17.53 31.07
C LYS A 48 -33.05 17.34 30.11
N GLN A 49 -34.13 16.69 30.58
CA GLN A 49 -35.27 16.37 29.74
C GLN A 49 -36.07 17.59 29.27
N ASP A 50 -36.01 18.69 30.00
CA ASP A 50 -36.66 19.97 29.72
C ASP A 50 -35.74 21.01 29.05
N PHE A 51 -34.55 20.59 28.64
CA PHE A 51 -33.61 21.46 27.95
C PHE A 51 -34.16 21.90 26.59
N ASP A 52 -34.09 23.21 26.32
CA ASP A 52 -34.47 23.77 25.01
C ASP A 52 -33.36 23.56 23.96
N ALA A 53 -33.55 22.56 23.13
CA ALA A 53 -32.66 22.22 22.03
C ALA A 53 -33.03 22.93 20.71
N SER A 54 -33.75 24.06 20.76
CA SER A 54 -34.14 24.79 19.53
C SER A 54 -32.93 25.34 18.76
N ALA A 55 -31.83 25.64 19.46
CA ALA A 55 -30.56 26.07 18.85
C ALA A 55 -29.74 24.93 18.25
N PHE A 56 -30.09 23.66 18.50
CA PHE A 56 -29.37 22.51 17.95
C PHE A 56 -29.80 22.26 16.50
N THR A 57 -28.82 22.04 15.68
CA THR A 57 -29.02 21.58 14.29
C THR A 57 -29.06 20.04 14.23
N THR A 58 -28.85 19.47 13.06
CA THR A 58 -28.83 18.03 12.86
C THR A 58 -27.45 17.59 12.35
N ILE A 59 -26.96 16.45 12.85
CA ILE A 59 -25.76 15.77 12.36
C ILE A 59 -26.09 14.29 12.10
N LYS A 60 -25.46 13.71 11.08
CA LYS A 60 -25.53 12.26 10.84
C LYS A 60 -24.60 11.54 11.83
N VAL A 61 -25.06 10.46 12.43
CA VAL A 61 -24.25 9.52 13.24
C VAL A 61 -24.35 8.14 12.58
N PRO A 62 -23.22 7.47 12.26
CA PRO A 62 -21.86 7.94 12.48
C PRO A 62 -21.39 9.00 11.47
N SER A 63 -20.59 9.94 11.93
CA SER A 63 -19.81 10.87 11.10
C SER A 63 -18.78 11.64 11.93
N ASN A 64 -17.82 12.27 11.25
CA ASN A 64 -16.99 13.30 11.87
C ASN A 64 -17.66 14.68 11.66
N TRP A 65 -17.62 15.54 12.65
CA TRP A 65 -18.27 16.86 12.51
C TRP A 65 -17.52 17.79 11.56
N GLU A 66 -16.21 17.58 11.37
CA GLU A 66 -15.41 18.31 10.37
C GLU A 66 -15.87 17.98 8.96
N ILE A 67 -16.13 16.71 8.68
CA ILE A 67 -16.64 16.24 7.39
C ILE A 67 -18.06 16.78 7.11
N GLN A 68 -18.86 16.97 8.17
CA GLN A 68 -20.19 17.56 8.09
C GLN A 68 -20.17 19.10 8.00
N GLY A 69 -18.98 19.73 8.02
CA GLY A 69 -18.79 21.17 7.81
C GLY A 69 -18.98 22.03 9.09
N PHE A 70 -19.01 21.45 10.28
CA PHE A 70 -19.15 22.22 11.52
C PHE A 70 -17.83 22.86 11.95
N GLU A 71 -16.69 22.24 11.60
CA GLU A 71 -15.35 22.71 11.89
C GLU A 71 -14.39 22.36 10.74
N GLU A 72 -13.26 23.04 10.68
CA GLU A 72 -12.20 22.71 9.73
C GLU A 72 -11.37 21.52 10.23
N PRO A 73 -11.03 20.55 9.40
CA PRO A 73 -10.13 19.47 9.76
C PRO A 73 -8.74 19.97 10.14
N ASN A 74 -8.13 19.39 11.17
CA ASN A 74 -6.75 19.64 11.56
C ASN A 74 -5.91 18.37 11.34
N TYR A 75 -4.66 18.57 10.91
CA TYR A 75 -3.70 17.50 10.71
C TYR A 75 -2.69 17.50 11.85
N ARG A 76 -2.49 16.38 12.53
CA ARG A 76 -1.54 16.18 13.64
C ARG A 76 -1.77 17.08 14.86
N ASP A 77 -2.92 17.71 14.99
CA ASP A 77 -3.22 18.64 16.07
C ASP A 77 -4.74 18.80 16.25
N ILE A 78 -5.11 19.54 17.29
CA ILE A 78 -6.48 19.98 17.56
C ILE A 78 -6.48 21.50 17.78
N PRO A 79 -7.63 22.19 17.70
CA PRO A 79 -7.75 23.59 18.11
C PRO A 79 -7.23 23.79 19.55
N LYS A 80 -6.59 24.93 19.81
CA LYS A 80 -5.88 25.22 21.08
C LYS A 80 -6.67 24.88 22.34
N ASP A 81 -7.96 25.23 22.36
CA ASP A 81 -8.84 24.98 23.52
C ASP A 81 -9.65 23.68 23.36
N GLY A 82 -9.66 23.11 22.14
CA GLY A 82 -10.47 21.96 21.77
C GLY A 82 -11.96 22.31 21.65
N SER A 83 -12.65 21.74 20.70
CA SER A 83 -14.10 21.91 20.56
C SER A 83 -14.86 20.84 21.34
N VAL A 84 -16.13 21.14 21.68
CA VAL A 84 -17.02 20.22 22.39
C VAL A 84 -18.31 20.05 21.61
N GLY A 85 -18.63 18.82 21.20
CA GLY A 85 -19.84 18.45 20.49
C GLY A 85 -20.91 17.92 21.46
N PHE A 86 -22.10 18.51 21.41
CA PHE A 86 -23.26 18.10 22.20
C PHE A 86 -24.28 17.41 21.31
N TYR A 87 -24.58 16.15 21.63
CA TYR A 87 -25.45 15.27 20.84
C TYR A 87 -26.68 14.89 21.64
N LEU A 88 -27.88 14.94 21.04
CA LEU A 88 -29.11 14.45 21.61
C LEU A 88 -29.83 13.52 20.63
N HIS A 89 -30.26 12.36 21.13
CA HIS A 89 -31.00 11.39 20.35
C HIS A 89 -32.17 10.81 21.17
N LYS A 90 -33.32 10.68 20.51
CA LYS A 90 -34.51 10.09 21.07
C LYS A 90 -34.75 8.71 20.50
N PHE A 91 -34.97 7.73 21.37
CA PHE A 91 -35.26 6.38 20.95
C PHE A 91 -36.27 5.71 21.90
N THR A 92 -36.90 4.62 21.44
CA THR A 92 -37.79 3.81 22.25
C THR A 92 -37.21 2.44 22.53
N THR A 93 -37.32 1.96 23.76
CA THR A 93 -36.89 0.60 24.11
C THR A 93 -37.79 -0.42 23.40
N PRO A 94 -37.26 -1.44 22.71
CA PRO A 94 -38.07 -2.47 22.06
C PRO A 94 -38.94 -3.22 23.07
N LYS A 95 -40.14 -3.66 22.62
CA LYS A 95 -41.03 -4.46 23.43
C LYS A 95 -40.38 -5.75 23.92
N GLY A 96 -40.56 -6.08 25.20
CA GLY A 96 -40.06 -7.30 25.81
C GLY A 96 -38.61 -7.15 26.37
N TRP A 97 -38.05 -5.94 26.38
CA TRP A 97 -36.73 -5.66 26.98
C TRP A 97 -36.82 -5.27 28.47
N ASP A 98 -38.02 -5.11 29.03
CA ASP A 98 -38.23 -4.69 30.44
C ASP A 98 -37.49 -5.57 31.47
N SER A 99 -37.35 -6.87 31.14
CA SER A 99 -36.68 -7.84 32.02
C SER A 99 -35.23 -8.13 31.59
N LYS A 100 -34.70 -7.33 30.67
CA LYS A 100 -33.36 -7.47 30.16
C LYS A 100 -32.38 -6.51 30.82
N ARG A 101 -31.08 -6.80 30.70
CA ARG A 101 -30.00 -5.87 30.93
C ARG A 101 -29.69 -5.19 29.62
N ILE A 102 -29.57 -3.88 29.61
CA ILE A 102 -29.33 -3.13 28.37
C ILE A 102 -27.97 -2.48 28.42
N TYR A 103 -27.22 -2.68 27.37
CA TYR A 103 -25.97 -1.99 27.11
C TYR A 103 -26.11 -1.01 25.94
N LEU A 104 -25.50 0.14 26.06
CA LEU A 104 -25.25 1.09 24.98
C LEU A 104 -23.83 0.83 24.48
N ASN A 105 -23.69 0.53 23.19
CA ASN A 105 -22.42 0.23 22.55
C ASN A 105 -22.02 1.38 21.63
N PHE A 106 -20.77 1.80 21.72
CA PHE A 106 -20.13 2.74 20.80
C PHE A 106 -18.98 2.04 20.08
N GLY A 107 -18.99 2.08 18.76
CA GLY A 107 -17.90 1.54 17.91
C GLY A 107 -16.63 2.41 17.94
N GLY A 108 -16.79 3.72 18.20
CA GLY A 108 -15.71 4.68 18.32
C GLY A 108 -16.20 6.11 18.44
N VAL A 109 -15.61 6.86 19.37
CA VAL A 109 -15.88 8.28 19.63
C VAL A 109 -14.55 9.01 19.83
N TRP A 110 -14.25 9.99 19.01
CA TRP A 110 -12.97 10.70 19.12
C TRP A 110 -13.15 12.06 19.81
N SER A 111 -12.43 12.37 20.93
CA SER A 111 -11.44 11.53 21.61
C SER A 111 -11.92 11.05 22.97
N ALA A 112 -12.89 11.75 23.62
CA ALA A 112 -13.52 11.34 24.87
C ALA A 112 -14.99 11.71 24.89
N CYS A 113 -15.80 11.01 25.69
CA CYS A 113 -17.22 11.34 25.84
C CYS A 113 -17.76 11.10 27.25
N ASP A 114 -18.75 11.91 27.58
CA ASP A 114 -19.63 11.72 28.71
C ASP A 114 -21.04 11.38 28.22
N VAL A 115 -21.71 10.45 28.87
CA VAL A 115 -23.00 9.90 28.43
C VAL A 115 -24.05 10.03 29.56
N TRP A 116 -25.21 10.56 29.19
CA TRP A 116 -26.39 10.62 30.04
C TRP A 116 -27.59 9.94 29.36
N LEU A 117 -28.44 9.32 30.15
CA LEU A 117 -29.72 8.79 29.71
C LEU A 117 -30.84 9.30 30.58
N ASN A 118 -31.81 10.02 29.98
CA ASN A 118 -32.94 10.64 30.67
C ASN A 118 -32.52 11.55 31.83
N GLY A 119 -31.43 12.28 31.72
CA GLY A 119 -30.91 13.16 32.77
C GLY A 119 -29.98 12.48 33.76
N VAL A 120 -29.83 11.17 33.71
CA VAL A 120 -28.96 10.39 34.62
C VAL A 120 -27.60 10.18 33.95
N PHE A 121 -26.51 10.60 34.63
CA PHE A 121 -25.15 10.32 34.20
C PHE A 121 -24.90 8.80 34.21
N ILE A 122 -24.46 8.27 33.07
CA ILE A 122 -24.18 6.85 32.88
C ILE A 122 -22.71 6.57 33.14
N ASP A 123 -21.83 7.15 32.33
CA ASP A 123 -20.38 6.90 32.40
C ASP A 123 -19.59 7.90 31.57
N HIS A 124 -18.26 7.84 31.71
CA HIS A 124 -17.24 8.56 30.94
C HIS A 124 -16.31 7.58 30.25
N HIS A 125 -15.85 7.89 29.04
CA HIS A 125 -14.86 7.09 28.30
C HIS A 125 -13.80 7.99 27.66
N GLU A 126 -12.52 7.56 27.74
CA GLU A 126 -11.37 8.13 27.07
C GLU A 126 -10.68 7.06 26.21
N GLY A 127 -10.61 7.29 24.91
CA GLY A 127 -10.01 6.39 23.95
C GLY A 127 -10.60 6.59 22.56
N GLY A 128 -9.96 7.44 21.75
CA GLY A 128 -10.52 7.92 20.48
C GLY A 128 -10.84 6.85 19.48
N TYR A 129 -10.20 5.70 19.58
CA TYR A 129 -10.28 4.64 18.56
C TYR A 129 -10.80 3.30 19.06
N THR A 130 -10.98 3.15 20.37
CA THR A 130 -11.47 1.90 20.95
C THR A 130 -12.99 1.82 20.96
N SER A 131 -13.51 0.61 20.91
CA SER A 131 -14.94 0.33 21.08
C SER A 131 -15.21 0.06 22.55
N PHE A 132 -16.32 0.58 23.05
CA PHE A 132 -16.72 0.42 24.44
C PHE A 132 -18.23 0.24 24.62
N ARG A 133 -18.65 -0.25 25.79
CA ARG A 133 -20.05 -0.39 26.14
C ARG A 133 -20.34 0.05 27.58
N MET A 134 -21.51 0.62 27.78
CA MET A 134 -21.98 1.15 29.06
C MET A 134 -23.31 0.50 29.46
N ALA A 135 -23.46 0.05 30.69
CA ALA A 135 -24.73 -0.47 31.19
C ALA A 135 -25.68 0.69 31.50
N VAL A 136 -26.83 0.71 30.85
CA VAL A 136 -27.78 1.85 30.95
C VAL A 136 -28.99 1.58 31.85
N ASP A 137 -28.98 0.53 32.65
CA ASP A 137 -30.10 0.11 33.50
C ASP A 137 -30.61 1.22 34.44
N LYS A 138 -29.70 2.10 34.90
CA LYS A 138 -30.04 3.16 35.88
C LYS A 138 -30.90 4.31 35.32
N GLY A 139 -30.78 4.58 34.03
CA GLY A 139 -31.42 5.70 33.37
C GLY A 139 -32.55 5.29 32.42
N LEU A 140 -32.67 4.01 32.07
CA LEU A 140 -33.53 3.54 31.00
C LEU A 140 -35.02 3.51 31.42
N LYS A 141 -35.86 4.12 30.59
CA LYS A 141 -37.32 3.92 30.63
C LYS A 141 -37.67 2.69 29.77
N SER A 142 -38.32 1.70 30.38
CA SER A 142 -38.77 0.49 29.68
C SER A 142 -39.93 0.74 28.74
N GLN A 143 -40.67 1.83 28.98
CA GLN A 143 -41.77 2.26 28.11
C GLN A 143 -41.65 3.76 27.82
N GLY A 144 -42.05 4.17 26.62
CA GLY A 144 -41.98 5.55 26.18
C GLY A 144 -40.63 5.92 25.57
N GLU A 145 -40.46 7.21 25.36
CA GLU A 145 -39.27 7.79 24.71
C GLU A 145 -38.13 7.98 25.72
N ASN A 146 -36.93 7.57 25.35
CA ASN A 146 -35.68 7.83 26.05
C ASN A 146 -34.92 8.97 25.37
N LEU A 147 -34.28 9.82 26.10
CA LEU A 147 -33.38 10.88 25.67
C LEU A 147 -31.93 10.46 26.00
N LEU A 148 -31.16 10.12 24.99
CA LEU A 148 -29.71 9.92 25.07
C LEU A 148 -29.02 11.25 24.81
N ALA A 149 -28.16 11.68 25.75
CA ALA A 149 -27.32 12.84 25.61
C ALA A 149 -25.84 12.44 25.69
N VAL A 150 -25.05 12.93 24.76
CA VAL A 150 -23.62 12.63 24.68
C VAL A 150 -22.84 13.93 24.48
N ARG A 151 -21.86 14.17 25.34
CA ARG A 151 -20.89 15.26 25.19
C ARG A 151 -19.59 14.67 24.71
N VAL A 152 -19.09 15.11 23.57
CA VAL A 152 -17.82 14.66 22.98
C VAL A 152 -16.81 15.80 23.07
N SER A 153 -15.66 15.55 23.69
CA SER A 153 -14.60 16.53 23.88
C SER A 153 -13.36 16.19 23.06
N GLN A 154 -12.90 17.11 22.21
CA GLN A 154 -11.63 16.95 21.50
C GLN A 154 -10.46 16.90 22.48
N LYS A 155 -10.44 17.82 23.45
CA LYS A 155 -9.37 17.95 24.43
C LYS A 155 -9.75 17.29 25.74
N ASN A 156 -8.98 16.32 26.15
CA ASN A 156 -9.07 15.65 27.45
C ASN A 156 -7.65 15.38 27.96
N ARG A 157 -7.50 14.71 29.11
CA ARG A 157 -6.18 14.48 29.71
C ARG A 157 -5.27 13.58 28.85
N SER A 158 -5.85 12.68 28.02
CA SER A 158 -5.13 11.67 27.26
C SER A 158 -5.18 11.85 25.73
N PHE A 159 -5.72 13.00 25.24
CA PHE A 159 -5.98 13.20 23.81
C PHE A 159 -4.73 13.02 22.91
N LYS A 160 -3.52 13.28 23.43
CA LYS A 160 -2.29 13.11 22.66
C LYS A 160 -2.01 11.65 22.29
N PHE A 161 -2.53 10.67 23.05
CA PHE A 161 -2.45 9.28 22.63
C PHE A 161 -3.26 8.96 21.37
N ASP A 162 -4.14 9.86 20.97
CA ASP A 162 -5.02 9.72 19.81
C ASP A 162 -4.63 10.66 18.64
N VAL A 163 -3.46 11.31 18.71
CA VAL A 163 -2.93 12.22 17.67
C VAL A 163 -1.72 11.59 17.00
N PHE A 164 -1.83 11.37 15.72
CA PHE A 164 -0.81 10.73 14.88
C PHE A 164 -0.48 11.57 13.63
N ASP A 165 0.27 11.01 12.70
CA ASP A 165 0.54 11.62 11.39
C ASP A 165 -0.66 11.44 10.46
N ASP A 166 -1.83 11.92 10.90
CA ASP A 166 -3.10 11.83 10.20
C ASP A 166 -4.04 12.98 10.60
N TRP A 167 -5.27 12.96 10.06
CA TRP A 167 -6.30 13.93 10.38
C TRP A 167 -6.90 13.69 11.76
N SER A 168 -6.94 14.71 12.61
CA SER A 168 -7.67 14.69 13.88
C SER A 168 -9.17 14.97 13.62
N LEU A 169 -9.93 13.91 13.35
CA LEU A 169 -11.35 13.98 13.00
C LEU A 169 -12.22 13.54 14.18
N SER A 170 -13.09 14.41 14.62
CA SER A 170 -13.82 14.29 15.87
C SER A 170 -15.26 13.85 15.71
N GLY A 171 -15.89 13.43 16.82
CA GLY A 171 -17.30 13.07 16.86
C GLY A 171 -17.55 11.59 17.08
N ILE A 172 -18.82 11.20 16.95
CA ILE A 172 -19.29 9.80 17.01
C ILE A 172 -19.18 9.24 15.58
N TYR A 173 -18.04 8.64 15.25
CA TYR A 173 -17.71 8.28 13.87
C TYR A 173 -17.88 6.79 13.52
N ARG A 174 -18.21 5.95 14.52
CA ARG A 174 -18.59 4.55 14.31
C ARG A 174 -19.96 4.28 14.89
N ASP A 175 -20.52 3.11 14.59
CA ASP A 175 -21.87 2.71 14.94
C ASP A 175 -22.19 2.88 16.43
N VAL A 176 -23.43 3.31 16.70
CA VAL A 176 -24.03 3.33 18.04
C VAL A 176 -25.21 2.36 18.05
N SER A 177 -25.30 1.54 19.09
CA SER A 177 -26.40 0.59 19.23
C SER A 177 -26.75 0.32 20.68
N ILE A 178 -27.98 -0.15 20.92
CA ILE A 178 -28.39 -0.75 22.19
C ILE A 178 -28.51 -2.25 22.04
N GLU A 179 -28.09 -2.97 23.07
CA GLU A 179 -28.06 -4.42 23.09
C GLU A 179 -28.76 -4.96 24.35
N ALA A 180 -29.65 -5.94 24.19
CA ALA A 180 -30.37 -6.58 25.30
C ALA A 180 -29.75 -7.94 25.64
N MET A 181 -29.34 -8.09 26.90
CA MET A 181 -28.83 -9.33 27.47
C MET A 181 -29.78 -9.90 28.53
N PRO A 182 -29.69 -11.19 28.86
CA PRO A 182 -30.38 -11.75 30.01
C PRO A 182 -29.99 -11.00 31.30
N ARG A 183 -30.97 -10.62 32.13
CA ARG A 183 -30.71 -9.78 33.26
C ARG A 183 -29.93 -10.46 34.39
N ASP A 184 -30.28 -11.70 34.67
CA ASP A 184 -29.80 -12.43 35.83
C ASP A 184 -28.54 -13.22 35.59
N ARG A 185 -28.42 -13.82 34.43
CA ARG A 185 -27.24 -14.60 34.01
C ARG A 185 -26.97 -14.43 32.53
N TRP A 186 -25.72 -14.10 32.19
CA TRP A 186 -25.33 -13.89 30.78
C TRP A 186 -23.89 -14.31 30.50
N VAL A 187 -23.64 -14.68 29.25
CA VAL A 187 -22.29 -14.86 28.72
C VAL A 187 -21.68 -13.46 28.55
N GLU A 188 -20.61 -13.22 29.29
CA GLU A 188 -19.87 -11.94 29.24
C GLU A 188 -18.86 -11.92 28.10
N SER A 189 -18.09 -13.03 27.95
CA SER A 189 -17.11 -13.16 26.90
C SER A 189 -16.92 -14.61 26.50
N VAL A 190 -16.51 -14.77 25.24
CA VAL A 190 -16.05 -16.04 24.69
C VAL A 190 -14.68 -15.77 24.04
N ALA A 191 -13.65 -16.43 24.51
CA ALA A 191 -12.32 -16.42 23.91
C ALA A 191 -11.94 -17.85 23.53
N PHE A 192 -11.20 -18.03 22.48
CA PHE A 192 -10.74 -19.34 22.07
C PHE A 192 -9.34 -19.30 21.47
N LYS A 193 -8.68 -20.44 21.52
CA LYS A 193 -7.40 -20.68 20.85
C LYS A 193 -7.40 -22.03 20.15
N THR A 194 -6.68 -22.10 19.06
CA THR A 194 -6.38 -23.32 18.34
C THR A 194 -4.94 -23.72 18.57
N THR A 195 -4.68 -25.01 18.81
CA THR A 195 -3.35 -25.54 18.98
C THR A 195 -3.25 -26.83 18.19
N PHE A 196 -2.28 -26.91 17.28
CA PHE A 196 -2.04 -28.09 16.49
C PHE A 196 -1.12 -29.07 17.22
N ASP A 197 -1.17 -30.33 16.79
CA ASP A 197 -0.14 -31.31 17.14
C ASP A 197 1.21 -30.98 16.46
N LYS A 198 2.24 -31.76 16.75
CA LYS A 198 3.61 -31.54 16.23
C LYS A 198 3.70 -31.61 14.69
N ASP A 199 2.79 -32.34 14.05
CA ASP A 199 2.76 -32.55 12.60
C ASP A 199 1.78 -31.58 11.90
N PHE A 200 1.19 -30.65 12.65
CA PHE A 200 0.18 -29.70 12.19
C PHE A 200 -0.99 -30.36 11.46
N CYS A 201 -1.35 -31.59 11.85
CA CYS A 201 -2.45 -32.35 11.27
C CYS A 201 -3.75 -32.19 12.06
N ASP A 202 -3.75 -32.60 13.32
CA ASP A 202 -4.90 -32.46 14.22
C ASP A 202 -4.80 -31.22 15.09
N ALA A 203 -5.93 -30.67 15.54
CA ALA A 203 -5.95 -29.49 16.38
C ALA A 203 -6.90 -29.62 17.58
N ASP A 204 -6.57 -28.96 18.68
CA ASP A 204 -7.45 -28.68 19.79
C ASP A 204 -7.99 -27.26 19.71
N LEU A 205 -9.30 -27.11 19.76
CA LEU A 205 -10.01 -25.84 19.93
C LEU A 205 -10.35 -25.70 21.42
N ALA A 206 -9.59 -24.89 22.14
CA ALA A 206 -9.86 -24.56 23.53
C ALA A 206 -10.72 -23.30 23.61
N ILE A 207 -11.91 -23.42 24.20
CA ILE A 207 -12.91 -22.36 24.31
C ILE A 207 -13.05 -21.98 25.79
N LYS A 208 -12.87 -20.72 26.10
CA LYS A 208 -13.04 -20.11 27.42
C LYS A 208 -14.31 -19.26 27.42
N VAL A 209 -15.28 -19.60 28.22
CA VAL A 209 -16.55 -18.87 28.35
C VAL A 209 -16.66 -18.26 29.75
N MET A 210 -16.80 -16.94 29.83
CA MET A 210 -17.07 -16.24 31.07
C MET A 210 -18.58 -16.00 31.20
N VAL A 211 -19.18 -16.48 32.27
CA VAL A 211 -20.59 -16.26 32.58
C VAL A 211 -20.75 -15.50 33.89
N HIS A 212 -21.44 -14.39 33.83
CA HIS A 212 -21.84 -13.66 35.04
C HIS A 212 -23.20 -14.16 35.55
N ASP A 213 -23.30 -14.37 36.87
CA ASP A 213 -24.51 -14.77 37.58
C ASP A 213 -24.85 -13.69 38.64
N ARG A 214 -25.87 -12.90 38.36
CA ARG A 214 -26.32 -11.78 39.21
C ARG A 214 -27.74 -12.00 39.75
N ARG A 215 -28.20 -13.25 39.76
CA ARG A 215 -29.53 -13.61 40.26
C ARG A 215 -29.75 -13.14 41.69
N ASN A 216 -30.85 -12.46 41.97
CA ASN A 216 -31.18 -11.97 43.28
C ASN A 216 -31.86 -13.07 44.11
N LYS A 217 -31.11 -14.10 44.51
CA LYS A 217 -31.60 -15.14 45.44
C LYS A 217 -31.07 -14.88 46.86
N TYR A 218 -31.58 -13.82 47.51
CA TYR A 218 -31.14 -13.48 48.85
C TYR A 218 -31.47 -14.55 49.88
N LYS A 219 -30.52 -14.85 50.76
CA LYS A 219 -30.60 -15.44 52.11
C LYS A 219 -30.50 -16.95 52.26
N LYS A 220 -30.67 -17.81 51.24
CA LYS A 220 -30.52 -19.27 51.45
C LYS A 220 -29.29 -19.90 50.72
N ASP A 221 -28.80 -19.30 49.67
CA ASP A 221 -27.78 -19.95 48.78
C ASP A 221 -26.34 -19.53 49.15
N ILE A 222 -26.11 -18.42 49.82
CA ILE A 222 -24.75 -17.96 50.20
C ILE A 222 -24.06 -18.92 51.16
N TYR A 223 -24.82 -19.64 51.98
CA TYR A 223 -24.30 -20.54 53.00
C TYR A 223 -24.41 -22.03 52.63
N LYS A 224 -24.90 -22.39 51.47
CA LYS A 224 -24.92 -23.76 50.98
C LYS A 224 -23.80 -23.99 49.93
N PRO A 225 -22.75 -24.74 50.28
CA PRO A 225 -21.62 -25.00 49.34
C PRO A 225 -22.04 -25.68 48.04
N ASN A 226 -23.21 -26.34 47.99
CA ASN A 226 -23.71 -27.09 46.82
C ASN A 226 -25.09 -26.65 46.33
N GLY A 227 -25.54 -25.43 46.61
CA GLY A 227 -26.90 -24.97 46.36
C GLY A 227 -27.12 -24.06 45.12
N GLY A 228 -26.26 -24.09 44.11
CA GLY A 228 -26.42 -23.29 42.88
C GLY A 228 -27.45 -23.89 41.90
N ASP A 229 -28.21 -23.03 41.19
CA ASP A 229 -28.95 -23.50 39.98
C ASP A 229 -27.96 -23.73 38.86
N PRO A 230 -27.77 -24.96 38.41
CA PRO A 230 -26.87 -25.24 37.28
C PRO A 230 -27.43 -24.67 35.98
N TYR A 231 -26.55 -24.34 35.10
CA TYR A 231 -26.86 -24.08 33.68
C TYR A 231 -26.05 -25.00 32.77
N ARG A 232 -26.36 -25.02 31.50
CA ARG A 232 -25.53 -25.68 30.50
C ARG A 232 -25.00 -24.68 29.52
N LEU A 233 -23.75 -24.90 29.11
CA LEU A 233 -23.16 -24.30 27.93
C LEU A 233 -23.27 -25.32 26.81
N ARG A 234 -23.93 -24.97 25.72
CA ARG A 234 -23.99 -25.76 24.49
C ARG A 234 -23.09 -25.10 23.47
N VAL A 235 -22.15 -25.84 22.93
CA VAL A 235 -21.23 -25.39 21.90
C VAL A 235 -21.53 -26.18 20.62
N THR A 236 -21.80 -25.47 19.54
CA THR A 236 -22.00 -26.05 18.20
C THR A 236 -20.94 -25.53 17.26
N LEU A 237 -20.22 -26.44 16.61
CA LEU A 237 -19.23 -26.13 15.58
C LEU A 237 -19.76 -26.57 14.21
N LYS A 238 -19.62 -25.69 13.22
CA LYS A 238 -20.05 -25.90 11.84
C LYS A 238 -18.87 -25.82 10.89
N THR A 239 -18.92 -26.59 9.79
CA THR A 239 -17.94 -26.49 8.70
C THR A 239 -17.95 -25.10 8.04
N PRO A 240 -16.94 -24.74 7.24
CA PRO A 240 -16.99 -23.53 6.42
C PRO A 240 -18.23 -23.45 5.50
N GLU A 241 -18.77 -24.57 5.05
CA GLU A 241 -19.98 -24.66 4.22
C GLU A 241 -21.28 -24.53 5.04
N GLY A 242 -21.17 -24.49 6.38
CA GLY A 242 -22.29 -24.29 7.31
C GLY A 242 -22.96 -25.56 7.84
N GLU A 243 -22.44 -26.76 7.54
CA GLU A 243 -22.91 -28.01 8.08
C GLU A 243 -22.50 -28.19 9.55
N THR A 244 -23.39 -28.78 10.38
CA THR A 244 -23.06 -29.03 11.78
C THR A 244 -22.11 -30.22 11.90
N LEU A 245 -20.89 -29.96 12.42
CA LEU A 245 -19.89 -31.00 12.68
C LEU A 245 -20.14 -31.70 14.01
N LEU A 246 -20.40 -30.92 15.06
CA LEU A 246 -20.61 -31.43 16.40
C LEU A 246 -21.42 -30.44 17.26
N THR A 247 -22.03 -30.99 18.31
CA THR A 247 -22.64 -30.20 19.39
C THR A 247 -22.28 -30.86 20.70
N GLU A 248 -21.70 -30.09 21.61
CA GLU A 248 -21.34 -30.52 22.98
C GLU A 248 -22.08 -29.70 24.02
N GLU A 249 -22.44 -30.34 25.12
CA GLU A 249 -23.02 -29.66 26.28
C GLU A 249 -22.22 -29.92 27.54
N LYS A 250 -21.95 -28.85 28.28
CA LYS A 250 -21.31 -28.91 29.59
C LYS A 250 -22.22 -28.33 30.66
N LYS A 251 -22.54 -29.13 31.66
CA LYS A 251 -23.22 -28.65 32.87
C LYS A 251 -22.25 -27.84 33.71
N VAL A 252 -22.66 -26.67 34.16
CA VAL A 252 -21.89 -25.76 34.98
C VAL A 252 -22.68 -25.44 36.24
N ASP A 253 -22.09 -25.69 37.39
CA ASP A 253 -22.63 -25.27 38.67
C ASP A 253 -22.20 -23.83 38.95
N SER A 254 -23.17 -22.98 39.32
CA SER A 254 -22.94 -21.57 39.52
C SER A 254 -23.67 -21.08 40.78
N HIS A 255 -23.07 -20.15 41.49
CA HIS A 255 -23.65 -19.46 42.60
C HIS A 255 -24.07 -18.02 42.23
N ALA A 256 -25.08 -17.49 42.86
CA ALA A 256 -25.48 -16.11 42.68
C ALA A 256 -24.36 -15.12 43.04
N TYR A 257 -24.27 -13.99 42.34
CA TYR A 257 -23.23 -12.97 42.47
C TYR A 257 -21.79 -13.43 42.18
N THR A 258 -21.63 -14.44 41.35
CA THR A 258 -20.30 -14.93 40.89
C THR A 258 -20.06 -14.67 39.40
N SER A 259 -18.82 -14.67 39.04
CA SER A 259 -18.37 -14.79 37.64
C SER A 259 -17.67 -16.14 37.49
N LYS A 260 -18.12 -16.95 36.57
CA LYS A 260 -17.61 -18.30 36.38
C LYS A 260 -16.96 -18.46 35.01
N GLU A 261 -15.67 -18.70 35.01
CA GLU A 261 -14.95 -19.16 33.84
C GLU A 261 -15.17 -20.65 33.63
N THR A 262 -15.47 -21.04 32.39
CA THR A 262 -15.66 -22.43 31.99
C THR A 262 -14.86 -22.70 30.75
N ASN A 263 -14.01 -23.73 30.82
CA ASN A 263 -13.17 -24.17 29.73
C ASN A 263 -13.76 -25.42 29.07
N LEU A 264 -13.83 -25.45 27.75
CA LEU A 264 -14.17 -26.60 26.92
C LEU A 264 -13.04 -26.79 25.91
N THR A 265 -12.75 -28.04 25.55
CA THR A 265 -11.77 -28.35 24.51
C THR A 265 -12.39 -29.34 23.53
N ILE A 266 -12.35 -28.99 22.25
CA ILE A 266 -12.86 -29.82 21.13
C ILE A 266 -11.64 -30.28 20.32
N ARG A 267 -11.46 -31.59 20.21
CA ARG A 267 -10.44 -32.19 19.33
C ARG A 267 -10.99 -32.27 17.91
N MET A 268 -10.23 -31.75 16.96
CA MET A 268 -10.53 -31.76 15.53
C MET A 268 -9.48 -32.59 14.80
N SER A 269 -9.93 -33.53 13.99
CA SER A 269 -9.04 -34.28 13.10
C SER A 269 -8.94 -33.54 11.77
N ALA A 270 -7.71 -33.24 11.35
CA ALA A 270 -7.34 -32.60 10.10
C ALA A 270 -8.24 -31.41 9.70
N PRO A 271 -8.44 -30.39 10.57
CA PRO A 271 -9.24 -29.25 10.20
C PRO A 271 -8.62 -28.46 9.05
N LEU A 272 -9.47 -27.87 8.19
CA LEU A 272 -9.03 -26.91 7.20
C LEU A 272 -8.39 -25.70 7.91
N LYS A 273 -7.15 -25.41 7.57
CA LYS A 273 -6.38 -24.36 8.23
C LYS A 273 -6.79 -23.00 7.67
N TRP A 274 -6.75 -22.00 8.54
CA TRP A 274 -6.87 -20.61 8.12
C TRP A 274 -5.50 -20.03 7.78
N THR A 275 -5.36 -19.46 6.60
CA THR A 275 -4.20 -18.69 6.15
C THR A 275 -4.69 -17.49 5.32
N ALA A 276 -3.81 -16.53 5.00
CA ALA A 276 -4.17 -15.45 4.08
C ALA A 276 -4.43 -15.95 2.63
N GLU A 277 -3.88 -17.11 2.26
CA GLU A 277 -4.10 -17.74 0.96
C GLU A 277 -5.35 -18.62 0.93
N THR A 278 -5.71 -19.24 2.07
CA THR A 278 -6.86 -20.14 2.22
C THR A 278 -7.63 -19.84 3.51
N PRO A 279 -8.50 -18.80 3.54
CA PRO A 279 -9.13 -18.29 4.76
C PRO A 279 -10.37 -19.11 5.19
N HIS A 280 -10.18 -20.38 5.54
CA HIS A 280 -11.27 -21.24 6.00
C HIS A 280 -11.75 -20.85 7.39
N LEU A 281 -13.05 -20.55 7.53
CA LEU A 281 -13.70 -20.15 8.77
C LEU A 281 -14.79 -21.12 9.15
N TYR A 282 -14.69 -21.70 10.34
CA TYR A 282 -15.70 -22.55 10.95
C TYR A 282 -16.70 -21.71 11.74
N GLY A 283 -17.97 -22.02 11.66
CA GLY A 283 -19.01 -21.35 12.47
C GLY A 283 -19.00 -21.86 13.91
N LEU A 284 -18.85 -20.99 14.91
CA LEU A 284 -18.95 -21.34 16.33
C LEU A 284 -20.16 -20.68 16.95
N THR A 285 -21.01 -21.46 17.60
CA THR A 285 -22.12 -20.97 18.40
C THR A 285 -21.97 -21.44 19.84
N VAL A 286 -22.02 -20.52 20.81
CA VAL A 286 -22.05 -20.81 22.24
C VAL A 286 -23.40 -20.35 22.81
N GLU A 287 -24.15 -21.30 23.35
CA GLU A 287 -25.48 -21.02 23.92
C GLU A 287 -25.48 -21.22 25.45
N LEU A 288 -26.10 -20.28 26.14
CA LEU A 288 -26.45 -20.41 27.54
C LEU A 288 -27.83 -21.05 27.64
N VAL A 289 -27.91 -22.25 28.27
CA VAL A 289 -29.12 -23.04 28.36
C VAL A 289 -29.53 -23.17 29.82
N GLU A 290 -30.69 -22.64 30.17
CA GLU A 290 -31.30 -22.72 31.49
C GLU A 290 -32.64 -23.42 31.43
N LYS A 291 -32.86 -24.44 32.27
CA LYS A 291 -34.13 -25.21 32.33
C LYS A 291 -34.61 -25.65 30.93
N SER A 292 -33.67 -26.12 30.11
CA SER A 292 -33.91 -26.58 28.71
C SER A 292 -34.27 -25.46 27.72
N LYS A 293 -34.17 -24.19 28.08
CA LYS A 293 -34.38 -23.04 27.20
C LYS A 293 -33.08 -22.33 26.93
N VAL A 294 -32.81 -22.00 25.70
CA VAL A 294 -31.71 -21.10 25.31
C VAL A 294 -32.09 -19.69 25.76
N THR A 295 -31.27 -19.08 26.63
CA THR A 295 -31.47 -17.73 27.16
C THR A 295 -30.58 -16.70 26.45
N GLN A 296 -29.41 -17.13 25.94
CA GLN A 296 -28.51 -16.31 25.13
C GLN A 296 -27.75 -17.19 24.15
N SER A 297 -27.43 -16.63 22.99
CA SER A 297 -26.63 -17.27 21.95
C SER A 297 -25.56 -16.31 21.50
N TYR A 298 -24.30 -16.72 21.57
CA TYR A 298 -23.14 -16.03 21.04
C TYR A 298 -22.67 -16.73 19.76
N ARG A 299 -22.47 -15.99 18.67
CA ARG A 299 -22.05 -16.54 17.39
C ARG A 299 -20.79 -15.85 16.89
N THR A 300 -19.85 -16.61 16.40
CA THR A 300 -18.58 -16.13 15.84
C THR A 300 -18.03 -17.14 14.86
N HIS A 301 -16.84 -16.87 14.33
CA HIS A 301 -16.08 -17.76 13.46
C HIS A 301 -14.77 -18.17 14.10
N VAL A 302 -14.27 -19.35 13.75
CA VAL A 302 -12.98 -19.88 14.16
C VAL A 302 -12.15 -20.17 12.93
N GLY A 303 -10.96 -19.57 12.84
CA GLY A 303 -9.93 -20.00 11.92
C GLY A 303 -8.92 -20.88 12.64
N PHE A 304 -8.73 -22.13 12.21
CA PHE A 304 -7.71 -23.01 12.77
C PHE A 304 -6.33 -22.53 12.32
N ARG A 305 -5.63 -21.83 13.21
CA ARG A 305 -4.27 -21.36 12.96
C ARG A 305 -3.45 -21.28 14.25
N GLN A 306 -2.15 -21.46 14.12
CA GLN A 306 -1.18 -21.32 15.18
C GLN A 306 -0.02 -20.44 14.67
N ILE A 307 0.51 -19.59 15.56
CA ILE A 307 1.65 -18.72 15.28
C ILE A 307 2.77 -19.09 16.23
N ASP A 308 3.99 -19.12 15.74
CA ASP A 308 5.19 -19.20 16.55
C ASP A 308 6.31 -18.31 16.00
N THR A 309 7.29 -18.00 16.88
CA THR A 309 8.46 -17.18 16.57
C THR A 309 9.74 -17.88 16.96
N ASP A 310 9.69 -19.18 17.18
CA ASP A 310 10.81 -19.98 17.65
C ASP A 310 12.00 -19.94 16.70
N GLY A 311 13.20 -19.81 17.28
CA GLY A 311 14.42 -19.67 16.50
C GLY A 311 14.54 -18.38 15.68
N GLY A 312 13.75 -17.35 16.03
CA GLY A 312 13.77 -16.05 15.34
C GLY A 312 13.08 -16.06 13.98
N VAL A 313 12.19 -17.01 13.72
CA VAL A 313 11.46 -17.15 12.45
C VAL A 313 9.96 -17.08 12.69
N LEU A 314 9.27 -16.18 12.02
CA LEU A 314 7.81 -16.14 12.07
C LEU A 314 7.22 -17.30 11.25
N ARG A 315 6.40 -18.12 11.91
CA ARG A 315 5.68 -19.22 11.26
C ARG A 315 4.20 -19.13 11.55
N ILE A 316 3.42 -19.50 10.55
CA ILE A 316 1.98 -19.73 10.69
C ILE A 316 1.69 -21.17 10.26
N ASN A 317 1.01 -21.92 11.12
CA ASN A 317 0.74 -23.34 10.89
C ASN A 317 1.99 -24.19 10.57
N GLY A 318 3.12 -23.85 11.20
CA GLY A 318 4.41 -24.50 11.01
C GLY A 318 5.20 -24.07 9.77
N GLN A 319 4.61 -23.26 8.87
CA GLN A 319 5.27 -22.77 7.66
C GLN A 319 5.83 -21.37 7.88
N THR A 320 7.05 -21.13 7.37
CA THR A 320 7.61 -19.78 7.33
C THR A 320 6.78 -18.91 6.40
N VAL A 321 6.38 -17.72 6.85
CA VAL A 321 5.59 -16.78 6.04
C VAL A 321 6.34 -15.49 5.80
N LYS A 322 6.03 -14.84 4.67
CA LYS A 322 6.54 -13.51 4.33
C LYS A 322 5.39 -12.50 4.27
N LEU A 323 5.46 -11.48 5.12
CA LEU A 323 4.46 -10.43 5.24
C LEU A 323 4.72 -9.34 4.19
N ARG A 324 3.99 -9.38 3.09
CA ARG A 324 3.99 -8.40 2.00
C ARG A 324 2.94 -7.35 2.33
N GLY A 325 3.34 -6.25 2.96
CA GLY A 325 2.39 -5.39 3.65
C GLY A 325 2.35 -3.93 3.24
N VAL A 326 1.28 -3.30 3.72
CA VAL A 326 1.08 -1.84 3.71
C VAL A 326 0.58 -1.37 5.07
N ASN A 327 0.85 -0.11 5.39
CA ASN A 327 0.21 0.62 6.47
C ASN A 327 -1.13 1.18 6.00
N ARG A 328 -2.16 1.22 6.86
CA ARG A 328 -3.46 1.77 6.52
C ARG A 328 -4.00 2.63 7.66
N HIS A 329 -4.43 3.86 7.31
CA HIS A 329 -5.33 4.67 8.14
C HIS A 329 -6.79 4.34 7.82
N ASP A 330 -7.67 4.41 8.84
CA ASP A 330 -9.10 4.11 8.67
C ASP A 330 -9.85 5.38 8.25
N GLU A 331 -9.60 5.84 7.03
CA GLU A 331 -10.18 7.07 6.50
C GLU A 331 -10.50 6.98 5.00
N TRP A 332 -11.42 7.85 4.56
CA TRP A 332 -11.84 7.99 3.17
C TRP A 332 -12.22 9.44 2.88
N PRO A 333 -11.96 9.96 1.68
CA PRO A 333 -12.09 11.40 1.38
C PRO A 333 -13.42 12.06 1.74
N ASP A 334 -14.53 11.37 1.47
CA ASP A 334 -15.89 11.93 1.60
C ASP A 334 -16.53 11.70 2.99
N VAL A 335 -16.02 10.75 3.75
CA VAL A 335 -16.64 10.33 5.03
C VAL A 335 -15.68 10.41 6.21
N GLY A 336 -14.42 10.82 5.97
CA GLY A 336 -13.40 10.78 7.03
C GLY A 336 -13.27 9.38 7.61
N ARG A 337 -13.40 9.24 8.93
CA ARG A 337 -13.29 7.95 9.62
C ARG A 337 -14.58 7.15 9.71
N ALA A 338 -15.70 7.70 9.23
CA ALA A 338 -16.98 6.99 9.20
C ALA A 338 -17.05 6.03 8.00
N THR A 339 -16.00 5.22 7.84
CA THR A 339 -15.84 4.26 6.74
C THR A 339 -16.85 3.12 6.83
N THR A 340 -17.24 2.56 5.67
CA THR A 340 -18.26 1.52 5.55
C THR A 340 -17.67 0.23 4.97
N ARG A 341 -18.50 -0.83 4.96
CA ARG A 341 -18.13 -2.12 4.38
C ARG A 341 -17.68 -2.02 2.90
N GLU A 342 -18.30 -1.13 2.11
CA GLU A 342 -17.90 -0.93 0.71
C GLU A 342 -16.48 -0.37 0.60
N HIS A 343 -16.14 0.62 1.44
CA HIS A 343 -14.80 1.20 1.50
C HIS A 343 -13.75 0.13 1.87
N TRP A 344 -14.04 -0.67 2.89
CA TRP A 344 -13.14 -1.73 3.35
C TRP A 344 -12.95 -2.82 2.29
N LEU A 345 -14.03 -3.23 1.65
CA LEU A 345 -13.99 -4.24 0.59
C LEU A 345 -13.17 -3.74 -0.60
N ARG A 346 -13.32 -2.47 -0.99
CA ARG A 346 -12.53 -1.84 -2.06
C ARG A 346 -11.04 -1.88 -1.73
N ASP A 347 -10.66 -1.44 -0.51
CA ASP A 347 -9.26 -1.43 -0.07
C ASP A 347 -8.67 -2.85 -0.09
N ILE A 348 -9.32 -3.83 0.56
CA ILE A 348 -8.80 -5.21 0.63
C ILE A 348 -8.71 -5.85 -0.76
N THR A 349 -9.68 -5.61 -1.63
CA THR A 349 -9.66 -6.15 -3.00
C THR A 349 -8.46 -5.63 -3.79
N LEU A 350 -8.19 -4.34 -3.73
CA LEU A 350 -7.04 -3.73 -4.40
C LEU A 350 -5.72 -4.17 -3.76
N MET A 351 -5.66 -4.30 -2.43
CA MET A 351 -4.48 -4.82 -1.75
C MET A 351 -4.15 -6.24 -2.20
N LYS A 352 -5.15 -7.12 -2.29
CA LYS A 352 -4.96 -8.47 -2.83
C LYS A 352 -4.52 -8.46 -4.29
N ASP A 353 -5.07 -7.55 -5.11
CA ASP A 353 -4.59 -7.37 -6.50
C ASP A 353 -3.13 -6.94 -6.55
N ALA A 354 -2.66 -6.15 -5.58
CA ALA A 354 -1.24 -5.77 -5.43
C ALA A 354 -0.35 -6.87 -4.81
N ASN A 355 -0.83 -8.11 -4.67
CA ASN A 355 -0.13 -9.22 -3.98
C ASN A 355 0.19 -8.95 -2.50
N ILE A 356 -0.51 -8.00 -1.89
CA ILE A 356 -0.40 -7.68 -0.46
C ILE A 356 -1.19 -8.74 0.32
N ASN A 357 -0.55 -9.34 1.33
CA ASN A 357 -1.15 -10.32 2.23
C ASN A 357 -1.23 -9.83 3.68
N PHE A 358 -0.72 -8.63 3.96
CA PHE A 358 -0.57 -8.11 5.32
C PHE A 358 -0.92 -6.62 5.40
N ILE A 359 -1.61 -6.21 6.47
CA ILE A 359 -1.96 -4.82 6.77
C ILE A 359 -1.52 -4.49 8.20
N ARG A 360 -0.69 -3.46 8.38
CA ARG A 360 -0.51 -2.84 9.68
C ARG A 360 -1.57 -1.76 9.87
N LEU A 361 -2.31 -1.84 10.96
CA LEU A 361 -3.33 -0.85 11.32
C LEU A 361 -2.66 0.32 12.04
N SER A 362 -2.13 1.23 11.26
CA SER A 362 -1.47 2.44 11.78
C SER A 362 -2.52 3.49 12.18
N HIS A 363 -2.52 4.04 13.37
CA HIS A 363 -1.75 3.63 14.56
C HIS A 363 -2.75 3.31 15.67
N TYR A 364 -3.86 2.69 15.32
CA TYR A 364 -5.01 2.48 16.18
C TYR A 364 -5.91 1.35 15.69
N PRO A 365 -6.74 0.76 16.54
CA PRO A 365 -7.67 -0.27 16.14
C PRO A 365 -8.74 0.26 15.16
N HIS A 366 -8.78 -0.36 13.97
CA HIS A 366 -9.78 -0.05 12.95
C HIS A 366 -11.16 -0.60 13.31
N ALA A 367 -12.17 -0.28 12.50
CA ALA A 367 -13.53 -0.78 12.70
C ALA A 367 -13.57 -2.31 12.78
N LYS A 368 -14.40 -2.86 13.70
CA LYS A 368 -14.50 -4.32 13.89
C LYS A 368 -14.84 -5.04 12.59
N GLY A 369 -15.77 -4.48 11.80
CA GLY A 369 -16.16 -5.06 10.51
C GLY A 369 -15.04 -5.14 9.47
N PHE A 370 -14.03 -4.27 9.55
CA PHE A 370 -12.82 -4.36 8.73
C PHE A 370 -11.99 -5.60 9.07
N ILE A 371 -11.80 -5.86 10.38
CA ILE A 371 -11.06 -7.05 10.83
C ILE A 371 -11.79 -8.33 10.45
N ASP A 372 -13.13 -8.35 10.58
CA ASP A 372 -13.95 -9.50 10.17
C ASP A 372 -13.89 -9.75 8.65
N LEU A 373 -13.72 -8.71 7.84
CA LEU A 373 -13.43 -8.85 6.41
C LEU A 373 -12.02 -9.40 6.16
N CYS A 374 -11.02 -8.98 6.93
CA CYS A 374 -9.67 -9.55 6.84
C CYS A 374 -9.68 -11.04 7.17
N ASP A 375 -10.46 -11.49 8.18
CA ASP A 375 -10.66 -12.90 8.47
C ASP A 375 -11.26 -13.66 7.28
N SER A 376 -12.30 -13.08 6.67
CA SER A 376 -13.08 -13.74 5.61
C SER A 376 -12.38 -13.77 4.26
N LEU A 377 -11.61 -12.73 3.94
CA LEU A 377 -10.93 -12.56 2.66
C LEU A 377 -9.47 -13.02 2.67
N GLY A 378 -8.93 -13.35 3.83
CA GLY A 378 -7.55 -13.79 3.99
C GLY A 378 -6.55 -12.64 3.89
N MET A 379 -6.43 -11.85 4.96
CA MET A 379 -5.41 -10.83 5.13
C MET A 379 -4.81 -10.96 6.53
N TYR A 380 -3.49 -10.99 6.64
CA TYR A 380 -2.83 -10.88 7.94
C TYR A 380 -2.93 -9.44 8.46
N VAL A 381 -3.09 -9.29 9.76
CA VAL A 381 -3.27 -8.00 10.42
C VAL A 381 -2.28 -7.83 11.56
N GLY A 382 -1.54 -6.75 11.55
CA GLY A 382 -0.82 -6.22 12.71
C GLY A 382 -1.73 -5.23 13.43
N GLN A 383 -2.27 -5.62 14.59
CA GLN A 383 -3.19 -4.80 15.36
C GLN A 383 -2.42 -3.92 16.33
N GLU A 384 -2.68 -2.61 16.27
CA GLU A 384 -1.94 -1.64 17.09
C GLU A 384 -2.83 -0.99 18.16
N VAL A 385 -2.29 -0.84 19.36
CA VAL A 385 -2.90 -0.10 20.46
C VAL A 385 -2.61 1.39 20.26
N SER A 386 -3.65 2.21 20.31
CA SER A 386 -3.55 3.67 20.19
C SER A 386 -2.78 4.28 21.35
N LEU A 387 -1.47 4.38 21.18
CA LEU A 387 -0.55 5.08 22.08
C LEU A 387 0.40 5.89 21.21
N GLY A 388 0.14 7.18 21.01
CA GLY A 388 0.92 8.02 20.09
C GLY A 388 1.16 9.43 20.61
N GLY A 389 1.90 10.21 19.83
CA GLY A 389 1.99 11.67 19.84
C GLY A 389 2.46 12.39 21.08
N GLY A 390 2.62 11.73 22.20
CA GLY A 390 2.84 12.40 23.47
C GLY A 390 4.06 11.92 24.24
N GLU A 391 5.31 12.18 23.79
CA GLU A 391 6.52 11.78 24.53
C GLU A 391 6.42 12.09 26.03
N ASP A 392 5.90 13.25 26.42
CA ASP A 392 5.68 13.61 27.83
C ASP A 392 4.67 12.72 28.57
N TYR A 393 3.71 12.09 27.87
CA TYR A 393 2.64 11.32 28.49
C TYR A 393 3.13 9.97 28.99
N PHE A 394 4.08 9.35 28.27
CA PHE A 394 4.65 8.06 28.63
C PHE A 394 5.44 8.06 29.95
N PHE A 395 5.84 9.23 30.42
CA PHE A 395 6.53 9.41 31.71
C PHE A 395 5.60 9.85 32.84
N LYS A 396 4.28 10.00 32.61
CA LYS A 396 3.32 10.42 33.63
C LYS A 396 2.56 9.21 34.18
N PRO A 397 2.76 8.84 35.46
CA PRO A 397 2.02 7.75 36.09
C PRO A 397 0.49 7.92 36.05
N SER A 398 0.01 9.17 35.99
CA SER A 398 -1.42 9.50 35.86
C SER A 398 -2.04 9.14 34.51
N MET A 399 -1.25 8.70 33.53
CA MET A 399 -1.72 8.24 32.22
C MET A 399 -1.77 6.71 32.12
N MET A 400 -1.29 5.98 33.11
CA MET A 400 -1.19 4.52 33.10
C MET A 400 -2.57 3.86 32.97
N ASP A 401 -3.57 4.36 33.67
CA ASP A 401 -4.92 3.79 33.65
C ASP A 401 -5.56 3.85 32.25
N VAL A 402 -5.41 4.96 31.53
CA VAL A 402 -5.95 5.11 30.17
C VAL A 402 -5.15 4.32 29.15
N ALA A 403 -3.84 4.16 29.33
CA ALA A 403 -3.00 3.32 28.47
C ALA A 403 -3.39 1.83 28.61
N LEU A 404 -3.55 1.36 29.85
CA LEU A 404 -4.00 -0.01 30.13
C LEU A 404 -5.43 -0.26 29.65
N LEU A 405 -6.33 0.72 29.76
CA LEU A 405 -7.70 0.61 29.26
C LEU A 405 -7.71 0.42 27.74
N ARG A 406 -7.00 1.28 26.98
CA ARG A 406 -6.86 1.16 25.52
C ARG A 406 -6.31 -0.20 25.11
N THR A 407 -5.29 -0.68 25.82
CA THR A 407 -4.70 -2.00 25.61
C THR A 407 -5.71 -3.12 25.81
N TRP A 408 -6.44 -3.08 26.95
CA TRP A 408 -7.44 -4.08 27.26
C TRP A 408 -8.59 -4.10 26.26
N GLU A 409 -9.11 -2.94 25.88
CA GLU A 409 -10.21 -2.81 24.92
C GLU A 409 -9.79 -3.32 23.52
N THR A 410 -8.60 -2.95 23.04
CA THR A 410 -8.07 -3.37 21.74
C THR A 410 -7.90 -4.89 21.69
N VAL A 411 -7.15 -5.46 22.64
CA VAL A 411 -6.82 -6.88 22.65
C VAL A 411 -8.04 -7.75 22.89
N SER A 412 -8.90 -7.38 23.87
CA SER A 412 -10.11 -8.16 24.20
C SER A 412 -11.13 -8.17 23.08
N ARG A 413 -11.23 -7.08 22.30
CA ARG A 413 -12.15 -6.98 21.16
C ARG A 413 -11.78 -7.95 20.04
N ASP A 414 -10.48 -8.04 19.71
CA ASP A 414 -10.02 -8.73 18.50
C ASP A 414 -9.28 -10.05 18.78
N ILE A 415 -9.29 -10.53 20.01
CA ILE A 415 -8.60 -11.77 20.42
C ILE A 415 -9.04 -13.00 19.60
N ASN A 416 -10.27 -13.04 19.12
CA ASN A 416 -10.85 -14.16 18.38
C ASN A 416 -10.63 -14.09 16.86
N ASN A 417 -10.07 -13.01 16.33
CA ASN A 417 -9.86 -12.84 14.90
C ASN A 417 -8.60 -13.60 14.44
N PRO A 418 -8.71 -14.59 13.56
CA PRO A 418 -7.55 -15.33 13.07
C PRO A 418 -6.61 -14.48 12.21
N SER A 419 -7.10 -13.41 11.58
CA SER A 419 -6.29 -12.46 10.79
C SER A 419 -5.26 -11.72 11.62
N VAL A 420 -5.55 -11.41 12.89
CA VAL A 420 -4.60 -10.74 13.78
C VAL A 420 -3.46 -11.69 14.12
N ILE A 421 -2.24 -11.36 13.68
CA ILE A 421 -1.07 -12.22 13.83
C ILE A 421 -0.05 -11.73 14.86
N TYR A 422 -0.08 -10.47 15.21
CA TYR A 422 0.69 -9.89 16.30
C TYR A 422 -0.03 -8.68 16.90
N TRP A 423 0.36 -8.31 18.12
CA TRP A 423 -0.06 -7.07 18.79
C TRP A 423 1.10 -6.08 18.78
N SER A 424 0.80 -4.82 18.41
CA SER A 424 1.73 -3.70 18.49
C SER A 424 1.31 -2.74 19.60
N VAL A 425 2.28 -2.33 20.43
CA VAL A 425 2.02 -1.43 21.57
C VAL A 425 2.68 -0.09 21.31
N GLY A 426 1.93 0.85 20.73
CA GLY A 426 2.41 2.17 20.35
C GLY A 426 3.09 2.21 18.99
N ASN A 427 3.75 3.32 18.68
CA ASN A 427 4.49 3.57 17.44
C ASN A 427 5.97 3.94 17.76
N GLU A 428 6.51 4.98 17.16
CA GLU A 428 7.90 5.47 17.33
C GLU A 428 8.17 6.11 18.71
N ASP A 429 7.68 5.50 19.77
CA ASP A 429 7.71 6.00 21.13
C ASP A 429 8.94 5.54 21.92
N PRO A 430 9.38 6.31 22.91
CA PRO A 430 10.40 5.81 23.85
C PRO A 430 9.85 4.63 24.65
N LEU A 431 10.61 3.55 24.76
CA LEU A 431 10.22 2.41 25.61
C LEU A 431 10.27 2.81 27.10
N THR A 432 9.09 2.89 27.71
CA THR A 432 8.93 3.26 29.10
C THR A 432 8.27 2.13 29.89
N GLN A 433 8.19 2.29 31.22
CA GLN A 433 7.47 1.34 32.08
C GLN A 433 6.00 1.17 31.65
N MET A 434 5.38 2.23 31.13
CA MET A 434 4.01 2.17 30.63
C MET A 434 3.86 1.18 29.48
N HIS A 435 4.77 1.21 28.51
CA HIS A 435 4.77 0.25 27.39
C HIS A 435 5.00 -1.19 27.87
N LEU A 436 5.92 -1.40 28.84
CA LEU A 436 6.15 -2.72 29.41
C LEU A 436 4.91 -3.27 30.11
N ASP A 437 4.20 -2.44 30.85
CA ASP A 437 2.97 -2.86 31.54
C ASP A 437 1.83 -3.14 30.54
N CYS A 438 1.71 -2.35 29.46
CA CYS A 438 0.78 -2.64 28.37
C CYS A 438 1.15 -3.96 27.64
N ILE A 439 2.44 -4.23 27.37
CA ILE A 439 2.92 -5.50 26.79
C ILE A 439 2.57 -6.67 27.71
N ARG A 440 2.83 -6.56 29.01
CA ARG A 440 2.50 -7.60 30.00
C ARG A 440 1.00 -7.87 30.06
N LEU A 441 0.18 -6.80 30.04
CA LEU A 441 -1.27 -6.92 29.96
C LEU A 441 -1.72 -7.63 28.68
N THR A 442 -1.16 -7.24 27.53
CA THR A 442 -1.43 -7.88 26.25
C THR A 442 -1.17 -9.40 26.31
N LYS A 443 0.01 -9.80 26.81
CA LYS A 443 0.37 -11.23 26.97
C LYS A 443 -0.48 -11.96 28.02
N ALA A 444 -0.97 -11.26 29.04
CA ALA A 444 -1.89 -11.85 30.02
C ALA A 444 -3.29 -12.11 29.43
N ILE A 445 -3.76 -11.24 28.53
CA ILE A 445 -5.04 -11.40 27.83
C ILE A 445 -4.88 -12.47 26.72
N ASP A 446 -3.86 -12.32 25.89
CA ASP A 446 -3.59 -13.21 24.74
C ASP A 446 -2.13 -13.71 24.74
N PRO A 447 -1.87 -14.90 25.30
CA PRO A 447 -0.55 -15.53 25.26
C PRO A 447 -0.26 -16.26 23.94
N THR A 448 -1.12 -16.16 22.92
CA THR A 448 -1.04 -16.96 21.69
C THR A 448 -0.39 -16.20 20.53
N ARG A 449 -0.27 -14.90 20.63
CA ARG A 449 0.32 -14.04 19.60
C ARG A 449 1.54 -13.31 20.13
N PRO A 450 2.55 -13.13 19.27
CA PRO A 450 3.71 -12.30 19.60
C PRO A 450 3.33 -10.84 19.76
N VAL A 451 4.15 -10.12 20.53
CA VAL A 451 4.00 -8.69 20.78
C VAL A 451 5.23 -7.95 20.28
N LEU A 452 5.01 -6.80 19.66
CA LEU A 452 6.07 -5.88 19.26
C LEU A 452 5.77 -4.45 19.74
N ILE A 453 6.80 -3.64 19.73
CA ILE A 453 6.74 -2.18 19.78
C ILE A 453 7.65 -1.67 18.66
N PRO A 454 7.20 -0.76 17.79
CA PRO A 454 8.05 -0.13 16.79
C PRO A 454 9.13 0.69 17.50
N TRP A 455 10.40 0.38 17.22
CA TRP A 455 11.50 0.75 18.08
C TRP A 455 12.53 1.65 17.39
N ARG A 456 13.03 2.61 18.16
CA ARG A 456 14.15 3.42 17.73
C ARG A 456 15.46 2.64 17.90
N PHE A 457 16.33 2.79 16.96
CA PHE A 457 17.56 2.13 16.60
C PHE A 457 18.56 1.75 17.73
N GLU A 458 18.54 2.36 18.89
CA GLU A 458 19.68 2.44 19.79
C GLU A 458 19.50 1.74 21.14
N GLN A 459 18.42 1.05 21.36
CA GLN A 459 18.15 0.43 22.66
C GLN A 459 18.02 -1.09 22.56
N THR A 460 18.44 -1.80 23.60
CA THR A 460 18.25 -3.22 23.71
C THR A 460 16.78 -3.53 23.98
N LEU A 461 16.15 -4.35 23.15
CA LEU A 461 14.78 -4.80 23.37
C LEU A 461 14.70 -5.72 24.60
N PRO A 462 13.71 -5.53 25.48
CA PRO A 462 13.48 -6.42 26.61
C PRO A 462 12.99 -7.82 26.13
N GLU A 463 13.08 -8.79 27.01
CA GLU A 463 12.65 -10.17 26.71
C GLU A 463 11.15 -10.28 26.44
N GLU A 464 10.35 -9.37 26.99
CA GLU A 464 8.91 -9.32 26.79
C GLU A 464 8.49 -9.01 25.35
N VAL A 465 9.37 -8.44 24.52
CA VAL A 465 9.11 -8.12 23.11
C VAL A 465 9.57 -9.29 22.23
N ASP A 466 8.64 -9.87 21.49
CA ASP A 466 8.91 -11.11 20.72
C ASP A 466 9.48 -10.85 19.33
N ILE A 467 9.16 -9.69 18.73
CA ILE A 467 9.50 -9.31 17.36
C ILE A 467 10.34 -8.04 17.37
N LEU A 468 11.44 -8.02 16.62
CA LEU A 468 12.20 -6.81 16.33
C LEU A 468 11.48 -6.02 15.25
N SER A 469 10.96 -4.85 15.62
CA SER A 469 10.29 -3.94 14.68
C SER A 469 11.17 -2.72 14.41
N VAL A 470 11.26 -2.34 13.14
CA VAL A 470 12.15 -1.27 12.67
C VAL A 470 11.47 -0.42 11.60
N HIS A 471 11.96 0.82 11.40
CA HIS A 471 11.48 1.72 10.37
C HIS A 471 12.61 2.17 9.44
N TYR A 472 12.38 2.14 8.13
CA TYR A 472 13.18 2.75 7.06
C TYR A 472 14.67 2.40 7.06
N TRP A 473 15.03 1.17 7.37
CA TRP A 473 16.41 0.73 7.30
C TRP A 473 16.91 0.62 5.85
N THR A 474 18.21 0.83 5.69
CA THR A 474 18.90 0.59 4.41
C THR A 474 19.03 -0.91 4.13
N PRO A 475 19.17 -1.34 2.87
CA PRO A 475 19.40 -2.75 2.52
C PRO A 475 20.57 -3.39 3.30
N GLY A 476 21.70 -2.69 3.39
CA GLY A 476 22.88 -3.20 4.11
C GLY A 476 22.63 -3.44 5.59
N LEU A 477 21.77 -2.62 6.23
CA LEU A 477 21.44 -2.79 7.64
C LEU A 477 20.48 -3.97 7.86
N TYR A 478 19.49 -4.17 6.98
CA TYR A 478 18.64 -5.37 7.01
C TYR A 478 19.49 -6.66 6.91
N GLU A 479 20.45 -6.70 6.01
CA GLU A 479 21.35 -7.86 5.88
C GLU A 479 22.21 -8.07 7.12
N GLN A 480 22.83 -7.01 7.64
CA GLN A 480 23.72 -7.08 8.81
C GLN A 480 22.99 -7.61 10.05
N ILE A 481 21.78 -7.12 10.30
CA ILE A 481 21.00 -7.51 11.48
C ILE A 481 20.30 -8.85 11.23
N GLY A 482 19.72 -9.07 10.04
CA GLY A 482 19.05 -10.31 9.68
C GLY A 482 19.91 -11.55 9.83
N ALA A 483 21.20 -11.44 9.51
CA ALA A 483 22.15 -12.54 9.67
C ALA A 483 22.38 -12.98 11.12
N LYS A 484 22.01 -12.16 12.10
CA LYS A 484 22.33 -12.39 13.54
C LYS A 484 21.12 -12.38 14.45
N SER A 485 19.95 -11.93 13.94
CA SER A 485 18.75 -11.77 14.77
C SER A 485 18.27 -13.11 15.32
N THR A 486 17.94 -13.11 16.59
CA THR A 486 17.29 -14.24 17.29
C THR A 486 15.78 -14.04 17.41
N ARG A 487 15.25 -12.96 16.88
CA ARG A 487 13.83 -12.62 16.79
C ARG A 487 13.44 -12.41 15.34
N PRO A 488 12.18 -12.68 14.95
CA PRO A 488 11.69 -12.24 13.65
C PRO A 488 11.84 -10.72 13.51
N ILE A 489 12.14 -10.26 12.30
CA ILE A 489 12.25 -8.84 11.96
C ILE A 489 11.05 -8.47 11.09
N ILE A 490 10.26 -7.51 11.54
CA ILE A 490 9.21 -6.87 10.74
C ILE A 490 9.52 -5.40 10.62
N SER A 491 9.71 -4.91 9.40
CA SER A 491 9.76 -3.47 9.18
C SER A 491 8.34 -2.93 9.13
N THR A 492 7.84 -2.44 10.26
CA THR A 492 6.46 -1.94 10.37
C THR A 492 6.24 -0.69 9.54
N GLU A 493 7.29 0.00 9.15
CA GLU A 493 7.30 1.03 8.11
C GLU A 493 8.59 0.92 7.28
N TYR A 494 8.45 0.77 5.97
CA TYR A 494 9.59 0.83 5.07
C TYR A 494 9.19 1.43 3.73
N THR A 495 10.17 2.00 3.01
CA THR A 495 9.96 2.58 1.67
C THR A 495 8.76 3.52 1.66
N HIS A 496 9.00 4.75 2.12
CA HIS A 496 7.98 5.77 2.25
C HIS A 496 7.57 6.31 0.88
N ALA A 497 6.35 6.06 0.44
CA ALA A 497 5.76 6.74 -0.70
C ALA A 497 5.66 8.25 -0.40
N TYR A 498 5.88 9.11 -1.41
CA TYR A 498 5.83 10.55 -1.21
C TYR A 498 5.61 11.29 -2.53
N GLY A 499 4.42 11.85 -2.70
CA GLY A 499 4.00 12.55 -3.90
C GLY A 499 3.65 11.64 -5.07
N GLU A 500 3.36 12.23 -6.22
CA GLU A 500 2.76 11.56 -7.40
C GLU A 500 3.57 10.38 -7.95
N ASN A 501 4.88 10.36 -7.73
CA ASN A 501 5.77 9.32 -8.25
C ASN A 501 6.55 8.59 -7.15
N GLY A 502 6.12 8.68 -5.93
CA GLY A 502 6.43 7.88 -4.76
C GLY A 502 7.91 7.58 -4.48
N PHE A 503 8.24 6.32 -4.46
CA PHE A 503 9.48 5.79 -3.88
C PHE A 503 10.41 5.09 -4.88
N GLY A 504 11.69 4.96 -4.49
CA GLY A 504 12.67 4.05 -5.08
C GLY A 504 13.23 3.07 -4.05
N GLY A 505 13.84 1.97 -4.51
CA GLY A 505 14.54 1.01 -3.65
C GLY A 505 13.65 0.01 -2.91
N LEU A 506 12.40 -0.16 -3.30
CA LEU A 506 11.48 -1.13 -2.70
C LEU A 506 12.01 -2.57 -2.85
N LYS A 507 12.41 -2.95 -4.05
CA LYS A 507 12.91 -4.30 -4.35
C LYS A 507 14.15 -4.63 -3.53
N GLU A 508 15.11 -3.74 -3.52
CA GLU A 508 16.39 -3.93 -2.84
C GLU A 508 16.22 -4.06 -1.32
N ARG A 509 15.32 -3.27 -0.72
CA ARG A 509 14.98 -3.39 0.70
C ARG A 509 14.25 -4.68 0.99
N TRP A 510 13.30 -5.08 0.14
CA TRP A 510 12.56 -6.34 0.27
C TRP A 510 13.49 -7.55 0.20
N GLU A 511 14.35 -7.62 -0.81
CA GLU A 511 15.32 -8.70 -1.00
C GLU A 511 16.31 -8.78 0.18
N ALA A 512 16.84 -7.65 0.62
CA ALA A 512 17.76 -7.60 1.76
C ALA A 512 17.11 -8.05 3.07
N LEU A 513 15.87 -7.60 3.34
CA LEU A 513 15.13 -7.99 4.53
C LEU A 513 14.79 -9.48 4.52
N THR A 514 14.33 -10.01 3.38
CA THR A 514 13.85 -11.40 3.28
C THR A 514 14.95 -12.43 3.00
N LYS A 515 16.17 -11.99 2.82
CA LYS A 515 17.35 -12.84 2.57
C LYS A 515 17.61 -13.87 3.65
N TYR A 516 17.31 -13.53 4.90
CA TYR A 516 17.50 -14.43 6.04
C TYR A 516 16.15 -14.89 6.59
N PRO A 517 16.10 -16.08 7.23
CA PRO A 517 14.84 -16.61 7.79
C PRO A 517 14.20 -15.68 8.82
N SER A 518 14.99 -14.89 9.55
CA SER A 518 14.52 -13.91 10.53
C SER A 518 13.75 -12.73 9.89
N GLY A 519 13.99 -12.41 8.64
CA GLY A 519 13.26 -11.36 7.93
C GLY A 519 11.83 -11.81 7.62
N ALA A 520 10.88 -11.45 8.48
CA ALA A 520 9.50 -11.89 8.38
C ALA A 520 8.67 -11.05 7.39
N GLY A 521 9.06 -9.81 7.10
CA GLY A 521 8.37 -8.97 6.14
C GLY A 521 8.29 -7.49 6.52
N ALA A 522 7.50 -6.74 5.79
CA ALA A 522 7.41 -5.29 5.97
C ALA A 522 6.06 -4.72 5.55
N ALA A 523 5.78 -3.47 5.95
CA ALA A 523 4.63 -2.68 5.52
C ALA A 523 5.07 -1.36 4.91
N ILE A 524 4.72 -1.12 3.63
CA ILE A 524 4.97 0.14 2.93
C ILE A 524 4.24 1.27 3.65
N TRP A 525 4.85 2.41 3.84
CA TRP A 525 4.19 3.63 4.23
C TRP A 525 3.83 4.44 2.98
N MET A 526 2.56 4.52 2.56
CA MET A 526 1.43 3.77 3.09
C MET A 526 0.45 3.38 1.96
N TRP A 527 -0.76 2.86 2.34
CA TRP A 527 -1.74 2.40 1.37
C TRP A 527 -2.29 3.49 0.48
N ALA A 528 -2.89 4.52 1.05
CA ALA A 528 -3.59 5.55 0.29
C ALA A 528 -3.24 6.95 0.77
N ASP A 529 -3.22 7.91 -0.14
CA ASP A 529 -3.12 9.32 0.19
C ASP A 529 -4.23 9.74 1.16
N GLN A 530 -3.90 10.62 2.11
CA GLN A 530 -4.80 11.10 3.16
C GLN A 530 -5.57 12.37 2.76
N GLY A 531 -6.06 12.44 1.53
CA GLY A 531 -6.85 13.59 1.07
C GLY A 531 -8.25 13.57 1.65
N ILE A 532 -8.71 14.71 2.18
CA ILE A 532 -10.10 14.93 2.60
C ILE A 532 -10.78 15.86 1.63
N ARG A 533 -11.99 15.49 1.16
CA ARG A 533 -12.79 16.34 0.28
C ARG A 533 -13.60 17.32 1.12
N THR A 534 -13.40 18.62 0.88
CA THR A 534 -14.14 19.69 1.58
C THR A 534 -15.00 20.49 0.62
N ALA A 535 -16.15 20.96 1.10
CA ALA A 535 -17.01 21.87 0.36
C ALA A 535 -16.40 23.28 0.19
N GLN A 536 -15.36 23.63 0.96
CA GLN A 536 -14.73 24.94 0.94
C GLN A 536 -13.48 24.92 0.07
N LYS A 537 -13.50 25.64 -1.07
CA LYS A 537 -12.29 25.94 -1.82
C LYS A 537 -11.43 26.89 -0.99
N ARG A 538 -10.31 26.44 -0.47
CA ARG A 538 -9.32 27.31 0.18
C ARG A 538 -8.48 28.02 -0.90
N PRO A 539 -8.20 29.32 -0.75
CA PRO A 539 -7.18 29.96 -1.56
C PRO A 539 -5.83 29.30 -1.23
N ALA A 540 -5.12 28.86 -2.28
CA ALA A 540 -3.78 28.31 -2.15
C ALA A 540 -2.91 29.25 -1.31
N LYS A 541 -2.38 28.78 -0.18
CA LYS A 541 -1.33 29.51 0.54
C LYS A 541 -0.11 29.54 -0.39
N LYS A 542 0.64 30.66 -0.35
CA LYS A 542 1.73 31.01 -1.28
C LYS A 542 2.85 29.94 -1.46
N ASN A 543 2.83 28.88 -0.68
CA ASN A 543 3.79 27.76 -0.70
C ASN A 543 3.14 26.39 -0.90
N ASN A 544 1.84 26.32 -1.15
CA ASN A 544 1.17 25.04 -1.42
C ASN A 544 1.40 24.69 -2.89
N ILE A 545 2.06 23.57 -3.12
CA ILE A 545 2.21 22.93 -4.44
C ILE A 545 0.95 22.13 -4.81
N ALA A 546 -0.12 22.24 -4.04
CA ALA A 546 -1.42 21.73 -4.44
C ALA A 546 -1.82 22.45 -5.75
N HIS A 547 -1.95 21.71 -6.81
CA HIS A 547 -2.50 22.23 -8.06
C HIS A 547 -3.83 22.92 -7.75
N ASN A 548 -4.08 24.09 -8.31
CA ASN A 548 -5.31 24.88 -8.09
C ASN A 548 -6.60 24.10 -8.36
N ASP A 549 -6.52 22.92 -8.96
CA ASP A 549 -7.61 22.03 -9.34
C ASP A 549 -7.70 20.76 -8.46
N ASP A 550 -6.85 20.59 -7.43
CA ASP A 550 -6.93 19.43 -6.53
C ASP A 550 -8.21 19.55 -5.69
N PRO A 551 -9.14 18.57 -5.78
CA PRO A 551 -10.39 18.58 -5.02
C PRO A 551 -10.20 18.28 -3.52
N TYR A 552 -8.96 17.91 -3.10
CA TYR A 552 -8.68 17.50 -1.73
C TYR A 552 -8.06 18.59 -0.89
N LEU A 553 -8.41 18.58 0.39
CA LEU A 553 -7.65 19.28 1.41
C LEU A 553 -6.41 18.44 1.72
N ARG A 554 -5.23 18.94 1.39
CA ARG A 554 -3.94 18.35 1.74
C ARG A 554 -3.04 19.41 2.33
N LEU A 555 -2.17 19.04 3.24
CA LEU A 555 -1.13 19.91 3.74
C LEU A 555 0.16 19.70 2.93
N ASP A 556 1.01 20.73 2.82
CA ASP A 556 2.25 20.71 2.05
C ASP A 556 3.10 19.47 2.34
N GLY A 557 3.12 18.51 1.42
CA GLY A 557 3.88 17.29 1.49
C GLY A 557 3.46 16.32 2.60
N ALA A 558 2.45 16.61 3.40
CA ALA A 558 1.87 15.70 4.36
C ALA A 558 0.63 15.03 3.75
N GLY A 559 0.50 13.72 3.97
CA GLY A 559 -0.64 12.95 3.47
C GLY A 559 -0.58 12.55 1.98
N TRP A 560 0.55 12.78 1.29
CA TRP A 560 0.84 12.21 -0.03
C TRP A 560 1.75 10.99 0.10
N ASP A 561 1.32 10.02 0.88
CA ASP A 561 2.14 8.90 1.30
C ASP A 561 1.62 7.57 0.71
N GLY A 562 0.59 7.64 -0.15
CA GLY A 562 -0.13 6.48 -0.67
C GLY A 562 0.52 5.85 -1.90
N ILE A 563 0.44 4.50 -1.99
CA ILE A 563 0.67 3.78 -3.25
C ILE A 563 -0.57 3.77 -4.15
N VAL A 564 -1.71 4.22 -3.65
CA VAL A 564 -2.88 4.65 -4.41
C VAL A 564 -3.26 6.05 -3.98
N ASP A 565 -3.97 6.79 -4.84
CA ASP A 565 -4.46 8.11 -4.45
C ASP A 565 -5.61 8.03 -3.42
N SER A 566 -6.11 9.18 -2.99
CA SER A 566 -7.18 9.26 -1.98
C SER A 566 -8.48 8.57 -2.44
N ASP A 567 -8.78 8.56 -3.74
CA ASP A 567 -9.95 7.89 -4.35
C ASP A 567 -9.67 6.42 -4.72
N ARG A 568 -8.48 5.91 -4.38
CA ARG A 568 -8.01 4.55 -4.71
C ARG A 568 -7.83 4.32 -6.22
N ASN A 569 -7.47 5.36 -6.97
CA ASN A 569 -6.92 5.19 -8.30
C ASN A 569 -5.49 4.64 -8.20
N LEU A 570 -5.14 3.78 -9.13
CA LEU A 570 -3.86 3.09 -9.12
C LEU A 570 -2.74 4.04 -9.59
N THR A 571 -1.69 4.12 -8.81
CA THR A 571 -0.47 4.86 -9.16
C THR A 571 0.60 3.92 -9.70
N GLN A 572 1.72 4.46 -10.16
CA GLN A 572 2.87 3.64 -10.54
C GLN A 572 3.47 2.88 -9.35
N ASP A 573 3.36 3.42 -8.12
CA ASP A 573 3.83 2.75 -6.91
C ASP A 573 3.03 1.50 -6.57
N PHE A 574 1.73 1.49 -6.87
CA PHE A 574 0.89 0.29 -6.80
C PHE A 574 1.44 -0.83 -7.69
N HIS A 575 1.79 -0.50 -8.94
CA HIS A 575 2.30 -1.48 -9.89
C HIS A 575 3.72 -1.97 -9.51
N GLU A 576 4.56 -1.09 -8.98
CA GLU A 576 5.88 -1.48 -8.44
C GLU A 576 5.73 -2.42 -7.24
N ALA A 577 4.85 -2.09 -6.27
CA ALA A 577 4.55 -2.94 -5.13
C ALA A 577 3.99 -4.30 -5.57
N LYS A 578 3.01 -4.33 -6.48
CA LYS A 578 2.45 -5.55 -7.07
C LYS A 578 3.52 -6.46 -7.65
N SER A 579 4.46 -5.86 -8.33
CA SER A 579 5.55 -6.56 -9.01
C SER A 579 6.60 -7.10 -8.04
N VAL A 580 7.01 -6.32 -7.05
CA VAL A 580 7.97 -6.74 -6.01
C VAL A 580 7.37 -7.82 -5.10
N TYR A 581 6.09 -7.72 -4.80
CA TYR A 581 5.37 -8.69 -3.95
C TYR A 581 4.82 -9.91 -4.71
N ALA A 582 5.18 -10.07 -6.00
CA ALA A 582 4.77 -11.24 -6.77
C ALA A 582 5.27 -12.54 -6.13
N THR A 583 4.36 -13.52 -6.03
CA THR A 583 4.64 -14.83 -5.42
C THR A 583 5.04 -15.90 -6.42
N VAL A 584 4.97 -15.60 -7.72
CA VAL A 584 5.42 -16.48 -8.80
C VAL A 584 6.01 -15.66 -9.92
N TYR A 585 7.20 -16.04 -10.40
CA TYR A 585 7.93 -15.29 -11.44
C TYR A 585 9.06 -16.11 -12.05
N PRO A 586 9.50 -15.77 -13.30
CA PRO A 586 10.70 -16.31 -13.90
C PRO A 586 11.95 -15.85 -13.13
N LEU A 587 12.92 -16.76 -12.94
CA LEU A 587 14.21 -16.49 -12.29
C LEU A 587 15.25 -15.88 -13.26
N VAL A 588 14.91 -15.77 -14.54
CA VAL A 588 15.81 -15.25 -15.59
C VAL A 588 15.10 -14.21 -16.45
N GLU A 589 15.84 -13.19 -16.89
CA GLU A 589 15.34 -12.19 -17.82
C GLU A 589 15.63 -12.56 -19.29
N GLN A 590 16.50 -13.54 -19.53
CA GLN A 590 16.87 -13.97 -20.88
C GLN A 590 17.23 -15.46 -20.96
N VAL A 591 16.96 -16.07 -22.11
CA VAL A 591 17.36 -17.44 -22.47
C VAL A 591 17.93 -17.48 -23.87
N LYS A 592 18.84 -18.42 -24.15
CA LYS A 592 19.39 -18.62 -25.49
C LYS A 592 18.61 -19.70 -26.25
N ALA A 593 18.46 -19.50 -27.57
CA ALA A 593 17.82 -20.47 -28.44
C ALA A 593 18.53 -20.53 -29.82
N ASP A 594 18.51 -21.70 -30.43
CA ASP A 594 18.98 -21.90 -31.77
C ASP A 594 17.82 -21.92 -32.79
N ASN A 595 18.10 -21.60 -34.05
CA ASN A 595 17.13 -21.75 -35.14
C ASN A 595 16.64 -23.20 -35.22
N GLY A 596 15.32 -23.38 -35.21
CA GLY A 596 14.71 -24.72 -35.25
C GLY A 596 14.67 -25.45 -33.90
N GLN A 597 15.09 -24.83 -32.81
CA GLN A 597 14.90 -25.36 -31.46
C GLN A 597 13.42 -25.41 -31.13
N LYS A 598 12.94 -26.54 -30.55
CA LYS A 598 11.50 -26.75 -30.29
C LYS A 598 11.01 -26.11 -29.05
N GLU A 599 11.86 -25.94 -28.04
CA GLU A 599 11.48 -25.36 -26.76
C GLU A 599 12.68 -24.69 -26.07
N VAL A 600 12.39 -23.73 -25.18
CA VAL A 600 13.36 -23.19 -24.22
C VAL A 600 12.88 -23.44 -22.80
N LYS A 601 13.83 -23.57 -21.88
CA LYS A 601 13.57 -23.87 -20.46
C LYS A 601 13.73 -22.61 -19.64
N ILE A 602 12.66 -22.22 -18.94
CA ILE A 602 12.60 -21.03 -18.10
C ILE A 602 12.36 -21.48 -16.66
N PRO A 603 13.32 -21.27 -15.73
CA PRO A 603 13.11 -21.57 -14.34
C PRO A 603 12.10 -20.59 -13.72
N ILE A 604 11.12 -21.14 -12.98
CA ILE A 604 10.04 -20.39 -12.33
C ILE A 604 10.11 -20.60 -10.82
N GLN A 605 10.09 -19.53 -10.06
CA GLN A 605 10.04 -19.55 -8.59
C GLN A 605 8.61 -19.57 -8.11
N ASN A 606 8.33 -20.35 -7.05
CA ASN A 606 7.13 -20.33 -6.24
C ASN A 606 7.45 -19.75 -4.86
N ASP A 607 7.05 -18.52 -4.59
CA ASP A 607 7.18 -17.84 -3.29
C ASP A 607 5.84 -17.70 -2.55
N PHE A 608 4.84 -18.50 -2.90
CA PHE A 608 3.67 -18.69 -2.05
C PHE A 608 4.08 -19.37 -0.75
N ASP A 609 3.36 -19.06 0.33
CA ASP A 609 3.62 -19.65 1.64
C ASP A 609 2.89 -21.00 1.80
N PHE A 610 1.77 -21.20 1.08
CA PHE A 610 0.92 -22.40 1.22
C PHE A 610 0.43 -22.97 -0.12
N THR A 611 0.48 -22.22 -1.22
CA THR A 611 -0.15 -22.59 -2.49
C THR A 611 0.84 -23.29 -3.42
N ASN A 612 0.50 -24.52 -3.86
CA ASN A 612 1.22 -25.21 -4.94
C ASN A 612 0.88 -24.58 -6.29
N LEU A 613 1.86 -24.49 -7.20
CA LEU A 613 1.68 -23.90 -8.54
C LEU A 613 0.66 -24.63 -9.39
N SER A 614 0.26 -25.86 -9.06
CA SER A 614 -0.82 -26.57 -9.75
C SER A 614 -2.17 -25.83 -9.69
N ALA A 615 -2.35 -24.92 -8.72
CA ALA A 615 -3.53 -24.06 -8.62
C ALA A 615 -3.43 -22.78 -9.46
N ILE A 616 -2.28 -22.50 -10.08
CA ILE A 616 -1.98 -21.24 -10.79
C ILE A 616 -1.97 -21.50 -12.29
N SER A 617 -2.76 -20.73 -13.05
CA SER A 617 -2.74 -20.79 -14.50
C SER A 617 -1.57 -19.97 -15.06
N VAL A 618 -0.90 -20.53 -16.09
CA VAL A 618 0.22 -19.89 -16.76
C VAL A 618 -0.12 -19.68 -18.22
N GLY A 619 -0.24 -18.42 -18.64
CA GLY A 619 -0.36 -18.04 -20.03
C GLY A 619 0.95 -17.51 -20.56
N TRP A 620 1.25 -17.74 -21.83
CA TRP A 620 2.43 -17.19 -22.46
C TRP A 620 2.15 -16.72 -23.90
N GLN A 621 2.86 -15.68 -24.32
CA GLN A 621 2.80 -15.08 -25.64
C GLN A 621 4.22 -14.76 -26.10
N ILE A 622 4.60 -15.21 -27.28
CA ILE A 622 5.92 -14.97 -27.87
C ILE A 622 5.79 -13.90 -28.94
N TYR A 623 6.60 -12.87 -28.84
CA TYR A 623 6.65 -11.75 -29.78
C TYR A 623 7.99 -11.66 -30.46
N MET A 624 7.98 -11.24 -31.72
CA MET A 624 9.14 -10.70 -32.44
C MET A 624 8.88 -9.22 -32.69
N GLU A 625 9.44 -8.37 -31.81
CA GLU A 625 9.10 -6.95 -31.65
C GLU A 625 7.59 -6.76 -31.35
N LYS A 626 6.79 -6.28 -32.32
CA LYS A 626 5.34 -6.06 -32.15
C LYS A 626 4.49 -7.24 -32.66
N GLU A 627 5.08 -8.18 -33.38
CA GLU A 627 4.36 -9.27 -34.03
C GLU A 627 4.22 -10.47 -33.10
N LEU A 628 2.98 -10.90 -32.83
CA LEU A 628 2.69 -12.11 -32.06
C LEU A 628 3.02 -13.34 -32.92
N MET A 629 3.95 -14.14 -32.46
CA MET A 629 4.44 -15.33 -33.18
C MET A 629 3.73 -16.60 -32.72
N ALA A 630 3.47 -16.70 -31.42
CA ALA A 630 2.79 -17.85 -30.81
C ALA A 630 2.22 -17.48 -29.45
N GLU A 631 1.18 -18.19 -29.03
CA GLU A 631 0.61 -18.07 -27.68
C GLU A 631 0.08 -19.41 -27.20
N GLY A 632 -0.04 -19.56 -25.88
CA GLY A 632 -0.59 -20.77 -25.29
C GLY A 632 -0.66 -20.70 -23.76
N THR A 633 -0.95 -21.86 -23.18
CA THR A 633 -1.01 -22.05 -21.73
C THR A 633 -0.17 -23.25 -21.32
N SER A 634 0.30 -23.24 -20.09
CA SER A 634 1.05 -24.34 -19.47
C SER A 634 0.53 -24.57 -18.06
N GLN A 635 0.72 -25.81 -17.57
CA GLN A 635 0.48 -26.16 -16.18
C GLN A 635 1.81 -26.42 -15.51
N LEU A 636 2.02 -25.84 -14.35
CA LEU A 636 3.21 -26.04 -13.52
C LEU A 636 2.83 -26.71 -12.22
N GLU A 637 3.78 -27.40 -11.62
CA GLU A 637 3.70 -27.96 -10.28
C GLU A 637 4.99 -27.63 -9.52
N ALA A 638 4.84 -26.99 -8.37
CA ALA A 638 5.93 -26.73 -7.44
C ALA A 638 5.34 -26.46 -6.05
N GLU A 639 5.93 -27.05 -5.04
CA GLU A 639 5.59 -26.79 -3.66
C GLU A 639 5.95 -25.34 -3.27
N PRO A 640 5.35 -24.79 -2.21
CA PRO A 640 5.75 -23.50 -1.65
C PRO A 640 7.25 -23.38 -1.44
N HIS A 641 7.82 -22.21 -1.73
CA HIS A 641 9.26 -21.89 -1.59
C HIS A 641 10.21 -22.79 -2.40
N THR A 642 9.70 -23.39 -3.49
CA THR A 642 10.53 -24.18 -4.42
C THR A 642 10.46 -23.62 -5.84
N SER A 643 11.27 -24.15 -6.73
CA SER A 643 11.26 -23.76 -8.14
C SER A 643 10.94 -24.94 -9.06
N THR A 644 10.42 -24.63 -10.25
CA THR A 644 10.14 -25.59 -11.32
C THR A 644 10.60 -25.02 -12.67
N THR A 645 10.38 -25.73 -13.77
CA THR A 645 10.76 -25.30 -15.11
C THR A 645 9.52 -25.21 -16.02
N LEU A 646 9.33 -24.04 -16.62
CA LEU A 646 8.43 -23.86 -17.74
C LEU A 646 9.15 -24.26 -19.04
N ASN A 647 8.67 -25.30 -19.74
CA ASN A 647 9.09 -25.61 -21.09
C ASN A 647 8.25 -24.76 -22.05
N LEU A 648 8.84 -23.69 -22.60
CA LEU A 648 8.18 -22.77 -23.52
C LEU A 648 8.37 -23.26 -24.97
N PRO A 649 7.28 -23.65 -25.68
CA PRO A 649 7.37 -24.11 -27.07
C PRO A 649 7.77 -22.98 -28.01
N LEU A 650 8.65 -23.28 -28.99
CA LEU A 650 9.12 -22.36 -30.03
C LEU A 650 8.60 -22.71 -31.45
N ASP A 651 7.59 -23.55 -31.56
CA ASP A 651 7.05 -24.03 -32.83
C ASP A 651 6.57 -22.88 -33.77
N GLY A 652 6.22 -21.74 -33.22
CA GLY A 652 5.86 -20.52 -33.97
C GLY A 652 7.06 -19.76 -34.54
N ILE A 653 8.28 -20.04 -34.09
CA ILE A 653 9.50 -19.35 -34.49
C ILE A 653 10.29 -20.22 -35.47
N LYS A 654 10.12 -19.96 -36.74
CA LYS A 654 10.88 -20.70 -37.79
C LYS A 654 12.33 -20.25 -37.83
N GLU A 655 12.58 -18.97 -37.68
CA GLU A 655 13.88 -18.33 -37.85
C GLU A 655 13.95 -17.02 -37.04
N PHE A 656 15.06 -16.75 -36.38
CA PHE A 656 15.35 -15.46 -35.78
C PHE A 656 15.79 -14.46 -36.84
N ILE A 657 15.12 -13.30 -36.88
CA ILE A 657 15.42 -12.28 -37.89
C ILE A 657 16.53 -11.36 -37.36
N PRO A 658 17.62 -11.13 -38.14
CA PRO A 658 18.70 -10.21 -37.76
C PRO A 658 18.17 -8.82 -37.39
N GLY A 659 18.62 -8.28 -36.24
CA GLY A 659 18.24 -6.96 -35.75
C GLY A 659 16.85 -6.88 -35.08
N LYS A 660 16.07 -7.98 -35.06
CA LYS A 660 14.80 -8.02 -34.34
C LYS A 660 14.92 -8.69 -32.96
N THR A 661 14.25 -8.13 -31.98
CA THR A 661 14.19 -8.68 -30.64
C THR A 661 13.04 -9.66 -30.50
N CYS A 662 13.35 -10.88 -30.02
CA CYS A 662 12.35 -11.89 -29.66
C CYS A 662 12.20 -12.00 -28.14
N TYR A 663 10.98 -12.07 -27.65
CA TYR A 663 10.69 -12.19 -26.21
C TYR A 663 9.36 -12.89 -25.95
N ALA A 664 9.25 -13.50 -24.78
CA ALA A 664 8.01 -14.12 -24.31
C ALA A 664 7.45 -13.32 -23.12
N TRP A 665 6.17 -12.97 -23.18
CA TRP A 665 5.42 -12.55 -22.00
C TRP A 665 4.85 -13.79 -21.33
N ILE A 666 5.09 -13.90 -20.01
CA ILE A 666 4.61 -14.99 -19.18
C ILE A 666 3.73 -14.38 -18.11
N THR A 667 2.46 -14.80 -18.09
CA THR A 667 1.43 -14.27 -17.18
C THR A 667 0.96 -15.37 -16.24
N PHE A 668 1.03 -15.12 -14.94
CA PHE A 668 0.56 -16.02 -13.88
C PHE A 668 -0.72 -15.49 -13.28
N ARG A 669 -1.73 -16.37 -13.13
CA ARG A 669 -3.04 -15.98 -12.59
C ARG A 669 -3.56 -16.97 -11.56
N ASN A 670 -4.19 -16.42 -10.52
CA ASN A 670 -5.02 -17.15 -9.57
C ASN A 670 -6.49 -16.77 -9.83
N GLY A 671 -7.22 -17.65 -10.54
CA GLY A 671 -8.55 -17.32 -11.05
C GLY A 671 -8.50 -16.12 -12.01
N GLU A 672 -9.24 -15.05 -11.69
CA GLU A 672 -9.26 -13.81 -12.49
C GLU A 672 -8.12 -12.85 -12.14
N GLN A 673 -7.50 -13.01 -10.98
CA GLN A 673 -6.40 -12.14 -10.52
C GLN A 673 -5.11 -12.44 -11.30
N THR A 674 -4.52 -11.43 -11.93
CA THR A 674 -3.15 -11.50 -12.44
C THR A 674 -2.18 -11.23 -11.30
N ILE A 675 -1.42 -12.27 -10.90
CA ILE A 675 -0.38 -12.17 -9.88
C ILE A 675 0.80 -11.38 -10.41
N THR A 676 1.32 -11.80 -11.58
CA THR A 676 2.40 -11.10 -12.24
C THR A 676 2.43 -11.39 -13.73
N GLN A 677 3.04 -10.48 -14.47
CA GLN A 677 3.44 -10.65 -15.87
C GLN A 677 4.91 -10.26 -15.98
N ARG A 678 5.70 -11.07 -16.68
CA ARG A 678 7.13 -10.84 -16.93
C ARG A 678 7.47 -11.14 -18.37
N ALA A 679 8.51 -10.48 -18.84
CA ALA A 679 9.12 -10.82 -20.12
C ALA A 679 10.41 -11.59 -19.90
N VAL A 680 10.62 -12.61 -20.75
CA VAL A 680 11.89 -13.32 -20.89
C VAL A 680 12.34 -13.16 -22.33
N GLU A 681 13.50 -12.57 -22.54
CA GLU A 681 14.09 -12.42 -23.87
C GLU A 681 14.60 -13.74 -24.38
N ILE A 682 14.36 -14.02 -25.66
CA ILE A 682 14.87 -15.20 -26.36
C ILE A 682 15.95 -14.75 -27.32
N ILE A 683 17.21 -15.00 -26.94
CA ILE A 683 18.40 -14.52 -27.67
C ILE A 683 18.93 -15.63 -28.58
N PRO A 684 19.18 -15.35 -29.88
CA PRO A 684 19.86 -16.30 -30.73
C PRO A 684 21.24 -16.68 -30.19
N SER A 685 21.57 -17.97 -30.17
CA SER A 685 22.88 -18.47 -29.69
C SER A 685 24.05 -18.02 -30.56
N LEU A 686 23.81 -17.77 -31.85
CA LEU A 686 24.78 -17.23 -32.80
C LEU A 686 24.40 -15.80 -33.18
N PRO A 687 25.39 -14.90 -33.30
CA PRO A 687 25.12 -13.53 -33.74
C PRO A 687 24.58 -13.52 -35.18
N LEU A 688 23.53 -12.73 -35.36
CA LEU A 688 22.92 -12.52 -36.69
C LEU A 688 23.43 -11.21 -37.28
N TYR A 689 23.87 -11.24 -38.53
CA TYR A 689 24.39 -10.06 -39.22
C TYR A 689 23.37 -9.52 -40.24
N ASN A 690 23.13 -8.22 -40.20
CA ASN A 690 22.35 -7.52 -41.22
C ASN A 690 23.25 -7.10 -42.37
N MET A 691 22.88 -7.44 -43.59
CA MET A 691 23.52 -6.93 -44.83
C MET A 691 22.56 -5.91 -45.46
N THR A 692 22.85 -4.62 -45.33
CA THR A 692 22.13 -3.55 -46.01
C THR A 692 22.83 -3.11 -47.29
N GLU A 693 22.07 -2.83 -48.35
CA GLU A 693 22.60 -2.22 -49.57
C GLU A 693 23.15 -0.82 -49.24
N LYS A 694 24.34 -0.53 -49.69
CA LYS A 694 25.03 0.72 -49.45
C LYS A 694 24.80 1.68 -50.63
N GLN A 695 24.48 2.93 -50.30
CA GLN A 695 24.29 4.03 -51.24
C GLN A 695 25.47 4.99 -51.16
N LYS A 696 25.66 5.76 -52.24
CA LYS A 696 26.70 6.79 -52.27
C LYS A 696 26.32 7.98 -51.42
N ILE A 697 27.24 8.47 -50.61
CA ILE A 697 27.08 9.61 -49.77
C ILE A 697 27.63 10.85 -50.45
N ALA A 698 26.89 11.95 -50.49
CA ALA A 698 27.32 13.23 -51.00
C ALA A 698 27.47 14.25 -49.86
N VAL A 699 28.55 15.01 -49.92
CA VAL A 699 28.81 16.14 -48.99
C VAL A 699 28.80 17.44 -49.78
N SER A 700 28.09 18.44 -49.28
CA SER A 700 28.09 19.79 -49.87
C SER A 700 28.06 20.84 -48.77
N GLU A 701 28.44 22.06 -49.09
CA GLU A 701 28.35 23.22 -48.24
C GLU A 701 27.37 24.22 -48.81
N SER A 702 26.48 24.73 -47.94
CA SER A 702 25.51 25.75 -48.31
C SER A 702 25.26 26.66 -47.09
N GLU A 703 25.35 27.99 -47.29
CA GLU A 703 25.10 29.00 -46.28
C GLU A 703 25.89 28.78 -44.95
N GLY A 704 27.14 28.27 -45.09
CA GLY A 704 28.00 28.00 -43.93
C GLY A 704 27.63 26.73 -43.14
N LYS A 705 26.71 25.91 -43.63
CA LYS A 705 26.32 24.61 -43.12
C LYS A 705 26.89 23.48 -43.97
N THR A 706 27.20 22.37 -43.34
CA THR A 706 27.65 21.14 -44.02
C THR A 706 26.42 20.22 -44.23
N LEU A 707 26.10 19.85 -45.45
CA LEU A 707 25.00 18.98 -45.83
C LEU A 707 25.56 17.60 -46.22
N VAL A 708 25.03 16.55 -45.59
CA VAL A 708 25.41 15.17 -45.93
C VAL A 708 24.15 14.42 -46.35
N SER A 709 24.09 14.02 -47.63
CA SER A 709 22.95 13.35 -48.26
C SER A 709 23.27 11.90 -48.60
N CYS A 710 22.33 10.99 -48.26
CA CYS A 710 22.38 9.57 -48.63
C CYS A 710 20.95 9.17 -49.11
N GLY A 711 20.81 8.99 -50.45
CA GLY A 711 19.51 8.78 -51.05
C GLY A 711 18.60 10.01 -50.86
N ASP A 712 17.42 9.80 -50.28
CA ASP A 712 16.44 10.83 -49.97
C ASP A 712 16.55 11.40 -48.53
N VAL A 713 17.55 10.94 -47.75
CA VAL A 713 17.83 11.45 -46.39
C VAL A 713 18.96 12.46 -46.44
N GLU A 714 18.77 13.58 -45.74
CA GLU A 714 19.76 14.64 -45.62
C GLU A 714 19.97 15.04 -44.17
N TYR A 715 21.22 15.13 -43.74
CA TYR A 715 21.66 15.63 -42.43
C TYR A 715 22.35 16.97 -42.62
N VAL A 716 21.84 17.99 -41.93
CA VAL A 716 22.36 19.37 -42.00
C VAL A 716 23.09 19.68 -40.70
N PHE A 717 24.37 19.97 -40.77
CA PHE A 717 25.20 20.33 -39.63
C PHE A 717 25.56 21.80 -39.69
N ASP A 718 25.49 22.45 -38.48
CA ASP A 718 25.93 23.82 -38.29
C ASP A 718 27.30 23.86 -37.58
N PRO A 719 28.40 24.09 -38.32
CA PRO A 719 29.75 24.14 -37.74
C PRO A 719 29.94 25.28 -36.73
N GLN A 720 29.11 26.32 -36.72
CA GLN A 720 29.22 27.46 -35.81
C GLN A 720 28.53 27.17 -34.47
N GLN A 721 27.44 26.46 -34.53
CA GLN A 721 26.72 26.02 -33.34
C GLN A 721 27.19 24.67 -32.81
N GLY A 722 27.97 23.94 -33.62
CA GLY A 722 28.49 22.62 -33.25
C GLY A 722 27.45 21.55 -33.12
N GLU A 723 26.35 21.66 -33.85
CA GLU A 723 25.19 20.79 -33.72
C GLU A 723 24.76 20.18 -35.07
N LEU A 724 24.09 19.01 -34.94
CA LEU A 724 23.21 18.54 -35.99
C LEU A 724 21.98 19.45 -36.00
N ALA A 725 21.89 20.29 -37.05
CA ALA A 725 20.86 21.34 -37.12
C ALA A 725 19.53 20.81 -37.64
N GLU A 726 19.53 19.87 -38.61
CA GLU A 726 18.32 19.32 -39.20
C GLU A 726 18.50 17.88 -39.68
N ILE A 727 17.46 17.08 -39.57
CA ILE A 727 17.29 15.77 -40.20
C ILE A 727 16.13 15.89 -41.17
N ARG A 728 16.38 15.61 -42.46
CA ARG A 728 15.36 15.75 -43.51
C ARG A 728 15.18 14.45 -44.27
N LYS A 729 13.95 14.21 -44.77
CA LYS A 729 13.64 13.16 -45.73
C LYS A 729 12.79 13.71 -46.88
N ALA A 730 13.28 13.45 -48.12
CA ALA A 730 12.63 13.97 -49.34
C ALA A 730 12.30 15.46 -49.24
N GLY A 731 13.19 16.26 -48.63
CA GLY A 731 13.05 17.71 -48.44
C GLY A 731 12.20 18.13 -47.23
N ASN A 732 11.57 17.21 -46.53
CA ASN A 732 10.78 17.53 -45.31
C ASN A 732 11.64 17.42 -44.07
N THR A 733 11.65 18.40 -43.19
CA THR A 733 12.30 18.36 -41.90
C THR A 733 11.53 17.44 -40.97
N LEU A 734 12.22 16.57 -40.28
CA LEU A 734 11.67 15.64 -39.27
C LEU A 734 12.06 16.01 -37.83
N ALA A 735 13.31 16.49 -37.72
CA ALA A 735 13.83 16.92 -36.42
C ALA A 735 14.87 18.01 -36.57
N THR A 736 15.09 18.79 -35.55
CA THR A 736 16.08 19.86 -35.52
C THR A 736 16.85 19.83 -34.21
N ARG A 737 18.09 20.37 -34.22
CA ARG A 737 18.86 20.70 -33.02
C ARG A 737 19.10 19.54 -32.05
N LEU A 738 20.07 18.67 -32.37
CA LEU A 738 20.56 17.68 -31.42
C LEU A 738 21.60 18.34 -30.47
N ARG A 739 21.29 18.34 -29.16
CA ARG A 739 22.07 19.08 -28.15
C ARG A 739 22.32 18.25 -26.88
N PRO A 740 23.39 18.55 -26.11
CA PRO A 740 23.53 17.99 -24.77
C PRO A 740 22.48 18.55 -23.84
N THR A 741 22.06 17.75 -22.85
CA THR A 741 21.09 18.17 -21.83
C THR A 741 21.38 17.59 -20.44
N ILE A 742 21.08 18.41 -19.43
CA ILE A 742 21.02 17.99 -18.01
C ILE A 742 19.71 18.43 -17.38
N TRP A 743 18.77 18.94 -18.16
CA TRP A 743 17.55 19.55 -17.67
C TRP A 743 16.31 18.77 -18.09
N ARG A 744 15.49 18.43 -17.12
CA ARG A 744 14.09 18.05 -17.29
C ARG A 744 13.24 18.67 -16.18
N LYS A 745 11.93 18.65 -16.32
CA LYS A 745 11.04 18.99 -15.22
C LYS A 745 11.24 17.98 -14.09
N LEU A 746 11.57 18.48 -12.91
CA LEU A 746 11.67 17.68 -11.68
C LEU A 746 10.35 17.73 -10.93
N ASP A 747 9.97 16.62 -10.31
CA ASP A 747 8.85 16.61 -9.38
C ASP A 747 9.24 17.16 -8.00
N HIS A 748 8.25 17.27 -7.12
CA HIS A 748 8.45 17.82 -5.77
C HIS A 748 9.44 17.01 -4.93
N ASN A 749 9.37 15.69 -5.02
CA ASN A 749 10.23 14.80 -4.25
C ASN A 749 11.71 14.95 -4.67
N GLU A 750 11.97 14.98 -5.98
CA GLU A 750 13.30 15.20 -6.55
C GLU A 750 13.87 16.57 -6.18
N VAL A 751 13.08 17.64 -6.32
CA VAL A 751 13.50 19.00 -5.94
C VAL A 751 13.89 19.07 -4.47
N THR A 752 13.13 18.43 -3.60
CA THR A 752 13.37 18.42 -2.16
C THR A 752 14.59 17.58 -1.80
N ALA A 753 14.71 16.39 -2.36
CA ALA A 753 15.79 15.44 -2.10
C ALA A 753 17.14 15.96 -2.58
N MET A 754 17.20 16.40 -3.84
CA MET A 754 18.45 16.88 -4.46
C MET A 754 18.82 18.29 -4.03
N LYS A 755 17.93 19.02 -3.33
CA LYS A 755 18.10 20.44 -2.96
C LYS A 755 18.42 21.33 -4.17
N VAL A 756 17.92 20.93 -5.34
CA VAL A 756 18.10 21.62 -6.60
C VAL A 756 16.84 22.43 -6.90
N THR A 757 16.99 23.70 -7.06
CA THR A 757 15.87 24.54 -7.53
C THR A 757 16.05 24.81 -9.03
N PRO A 758 14.95 25.02 -9.80
CA PRO A 758 15.03 25.41 -11.20
C PRO A 758 15.97 26.59 -11.47
N LYS A 759 16.15 27.48 -10.48
CA LYS A 759 17.07 28.62 -10.56
C LYS A 759 18.54 28.26 -10.46
N LYS A 760 18.87 27.09 -9.95
CA LYS A 760 20.27 26.62 -9.77
C LYS A 760 20.77 25.76 -10.93
N LEU A 761 19.85 25.15 -11.67
CA LEU A 761 20.18 24.46 -12.92
C LEU A 761 20.16 25.46 -14.06
N PRO A 762 21.20 25.47 -14.89
CA PRO A 762 21.24 26.39 -16.02
C PRO A 762 20.18 26.06 -17.06
N ASP A 763 19.49 27.07 -17.58
CA ASP A 763 18.64 26.92 -18.75
C ASP A 763 19.50 26.71 -19.99
N LEU A 764 19.56 25.47 -20.49
CA LEU A 764 20.34 25.09 -21.65
C LEU A 764 19.77 25.60 -22.99
N ASN A 765 18.60 26.24 -22.99
CA ASN A 765 18.07 26.90 -24.20
C ASN A 765 18.80 28.22 -24.51
N ASN A 766 19.53 28.77 -23.53
CA ASN A 766 20.24 30.05 -23.64
C ASN A 766 21.73 29.88 -23.35
N TYR A 767 22.49 29.30 -24.28
CA TYR A 767 23.93 29.19 -24.18
C TYR A 767 24.65 29.79 -25.39
N LYS A 768 25.91 30.12 -25.20
CA LYS A 768 26.87 30.52 -26.26
C LYS A 768 27.76 29.32 -26.56
N VAL A 769 27.91 29.01 -27.83
CA VAL A 769 28.81 27.96 -28.28
C VAL A 769 30.17 28.53 -28.62
N GLN A 770 31.21 27.93 -28.06
CA GLN A 770 32.60 28.18 -28.44
C GLN A 770 33.15 26.94 -29.14
N LYS A 771 33.37 27.10 -30.44
CA LYS A 771 33.94 26.01 -31.28
C LYS A 771 35.45 25.95 -30.98
N THR A 772 35.92 24.75 -30.64
CA THR A 772 37.34 24.48 -30.47
C THR A 772 37.94 23.68 -31.62
N ALA A 773 37.19 22.77 -32.21
CA ALA A 773 37.56 22.00 -33.41
C ALA A 773 36.31 21.58 -34.21
N TRP A 774 36.53 21.48 -35.52
CA TRP A 774 35.56 20.91 -36.45
C TRP A 774 36.31 20.31 -37.65
N LYS A 775 36.09 19.01 -37.94
CA LYS A 775 36.77 18.29 -39.01
C LYS A 775 35.76 17.39 -39.71
N VAL A 776 35.78 17.42 -41.05
CA VAL A 776 34.95 16.55 -41.90
C VAL A 776 35.86 15.67 -42.71
N GLU A 777 35.67 14.36 -42.67
CA GLU A 777 36.37 13.36 -43.44
C GLU A 777 35.36 12.54 -44.26
N GLN A 778 35.58 12.49 -45.60
CA GLN A 778 34.71 11.73 -46.47
C GLN A 778 35.48 10.54 -47.05
N HIS A 779 34.89 9.34 -46.94
CA HIS A 779 35.31 8.10 -47.56
C HIS A 779 34.23 7.60 -48.53
N GLU A 780 34.49 6.57 -49.33
CA GLU A 780 33.52 6.11 -50.33
C GLU A 780 32.15 5.76 -49.73
N GLU A 781 32.10 5.16 -48.57
CA GLU A 781 30.87 4.63 -47.93
C GLU A 781 30.55 5.28 -46.56
N THR A 782 31.39 6.24 -46.14
CA THR A 782 31.20 6.88 -44.81
C THR A 782 31.59 8.35 -44.85
N VAL A 783 30.87 9.18 -44.09
CA VAL A 783 31.28 10.54 -43.76
C VAL A 783 31.43 10.63 -42.25
N ARG A 784 32.57 11.15 -41.80
CA ARG A 784 32.88 11.32 -40.39
C ARG A 784 33.06 12.81 -40.09
N ILE A 785 32.36 13.30 -39.06
CA ILE A 785 32.48 14.67 -38.56
C ILE A 785 32.92 14.60 -37.11
N GLU A 786 34.06 15.17 -36.80
CA GLU A 786 34.59 15.34 -35.45
C GLU A 786 34.45 16.77 -35.01
N ALA A 787 33.86 17.00 -33.84
CA ALA A 787 33.70 18.35 -33.30
C ALA A 787 34.04 18.39 -31.82
N THR A 788 34.74 19.44 -31.41
CA THR A 788 34.96 19.75 -29.98
C THR A 788 34.36 21.11 -29.69
N MET A 789 33.42 21.15 -28.76
CA MET A 789 32.62 22.33 -28.46
C MET A 789 32.58 22.60 -26.95
N LYS A 790 32.52 23.87 -26.62
CA LYS A 790 32.20 24.32 -25.27
C LYS A 790 30.88 25.08 -25.30
N TYR A 791 29.92 24.64 -24.53
CA TYR A 791 28.62 25.29 -24.40
C TYR A 791 28.64 26.09 -23.09
N VAL A 792 28.59 27.42 -23.17
CA VAL A 792 28.72 28.34 -22.03
C VAL A 792 27.36 29.00 -21.75
N VAL A 793 26.74 28.63 -20.63
CA VAL A 793 25.49 29.24 -20.15
C VAL A 793 25.83 30.54 -19.40
N ASN A 794 26.83 30.50 -18.52
CA ASN A 794 27.38 31.66 -17.78
C ASN A 794 28.78 31.34 -17.22
N GLU A 795 29.36 32.25 -16.49
CA GLU A 795 30.75 32.09 -15.93
C GLU A 795 30.93 30.87 -15.02
N LYS A 796 29.88 30.24 -14.57
CA LYS A 796 29.87 29.14 -13.58
C LYS A 796 29.25 27.83 -14.08
N ASN A 797 28.68 27.86 -15.26
CA ASN A 797 27.99 26.71 -15.82
C ASN A 797 28.36 26.56 -17.30
N GLU A 798 29.11 25.52 -17.60
CA GLU A 798 29.56 25.18 -18.96
C GLU A 798 29.61 23.68 -19.18
N PHE A 799 29.60 23.27 -20.45
CA PHE A 799 29.70 21.89 -20.87
C PHE A 799 30.82 21.76 -21.89
N ASP A 800 31.76 20.87 -21.67
CA ASP A 800 32.69 20.43 -22.69
C ASP A 800 32.11 19.21 -23.38
N VAL A 801 32.03 19.24 -24.72
CA VAL A 801 31.47 18.13 -25.50
C VAL A 801 32.35 17.80 -26.68
N GLN A 802 32.69 16.52 -26.80
CA GLN A 802 33.32 15.93 -27.96
C GLN A 802 32.27 15.15 -28.74
N TRP A 803 32.08 15.50 -29.99
CA TRP A 803 31.17 14.85 -30.90
C TRP A 803 31.89 14.05 -31.95
N LEU A 804 31.35 12.87 -32.26
CA LEU A 804 31.68 12.06 -33.42
C LEU A 804 30.39 11.66 -34.13
N TYR A 805 30.13 12.30 -35.27
CA TYR A 805 29.06 11.92 -36.17
C TYR A 805 29.61 11.04 -37.29
N THR A 806 28.96 9.91 -37.56
CA THR A 806 29.34 9.02 -38.62
C THR A 806 28.09 8.65 -39.44
N ILE A 807 28.02 9.09 -40.68
CA ILE A 807 26.99 8.73 -41.64
C ILE A 807 27.49 7.56 -42.48
N THR A 808 26.70 6.52 -42.59
CA THR A 808 27.04 5.29 -43.30
C THR A 808 26.21 5.11 -44.57
N GLY A 809 26.70 4.34 -45.54
CA GLY A 809 26.07 4.17 -46.84
C GLY A 809 24.67 3.51 -46.83
N ASP A 810 24.21 3.05 -45.67
CA ASP A 810 22.83 2.64 -45.45
C ASP A 810 21.89 3.80 -45.07
N GLY A 811 22.41 5.04 -45.06
CA GLY A 811 21.66 6.25 -44.76
C GLY A 811 21.53 6.57 -43.24
N ALA A 812 22.12 5.74 -42.37
CA ALA A 812 22.05 5.97 -40.93
C ALA A 812 23.08 6.98 -40.43
N LEU A 813 22.72 7.73 -39.39
CA LEU A 813 23.61 8.59 -38.64
C LEU A 813 23.93 7.96 -37.26
N ASN A 814 25.20 7.65 -37.04
CA ASN A 814 25.69 7.27 -35.71
C ASN A 814 26.28 8.48 -35.05
N VAL A 815 25.87 8.73 -33.81
CA VAL A 815 26.33 9.84 -32.97
C VAL A 815 26.93 9.29 -31.70
N ARG A 816 28.22 9.52 -31.50
CA ARG A 816 28.90 9.28 -30.23
C ARG A 816 29.27 10.63 -29.64
N TYR A 817 29.07 10.76 -28.34
CA TYR A 817 29.43 11.97 -27.61
C TYR A 817 30.10 11.65 -26.29
N GLU A 818 30.97 12.53 -25.88
CA GLU A 818 31.54 12.56 -24.54
C GLU A 818 31.35 13.97 -23.97
N THR A 819 30.78 14.07 -22.79
CA THR A 819 30.52 15.38 -22.16
C THR A 819 30.95 15.41 -20.71
N VAL A 820 31.42 16.59 -20.27
CA VAL A 820 31.70 16.93 -18.88
C VAL A 820 30.87 18.15 -18.53
N CYS A 821 30.04 18.04 -17.48
CA CYS A 821 29.14 19.09 -17.05
C CYS A 821 29.75 19.85 -15.88
N HIS A 822 30.30 21.02 -16.12
CA HIS A 822 30.84 21.92 -15.12
C HIS A 822 29.74 22.86 -14.64
N VAL A 823 29.03 22.48 -13.58
CA VAL A 823 27.87 23.21 -13.07
C VAL A 823 27.92 23.35 -11.54
N GLN A 824 27.21 24.34 -10.99
CA GLN A 824 27.23 24.66 -9.56
C GLN A 824 26.53 23.65 -8.65
N VAL A 825 25.74 22.74 -9.21
CA VAL A 825 25.05 21.69 -8.45
C VAL A 825 25.98 20.47 -8.31
N LYS A 826 25.91 19.77 -7.19
CA LYS A 826 26.71 18.56 -6.94
C LYS A 826 26.16 17.38 -7.74
N GLU A 827 24.86 17.23 -7.75
CA GLU A 827 24.14 16.09 -8.33
C GLU A 827 23.32 16.56 -9.53
N LEU A 828 23.30 15.75 -10.59
CA LEU A 828 22.61 16.05 -11.83
C LEU A 828 21.31 15.24 -11.91
N PRO A 829 20.17 15.84 -12.33
CA PRO A 829 18.92 15.09 -12.49
C PRO A 829 18.96 14.08 -13.63
N HIS A 830 19.67 14.39 -14.70
CA HIS A 830 20.00 13.47 -15.79
C HIS A 830 21.15 14.01 -16.64
N VAL A 831 21.69 13.16 -17.49
CA VAL A 831 22.66 13.53 -18.55
C VAL A 831 22.26 12.82 -19.85
N GLY A 832 22.34 13.54 -20.96
CA GLY A 832 22.03 12.96 -22.26
C GLY A 832 21.94 14.01 -23.38
N LEU A 833 21.12 13.69 -24.37
CA LEU A 833 20.85 14.52 -25.53
C LEU A 833 19.39 14.96 -25.56
N SER A 834 19.11 16.12 -26.12
CA SER A 834 17.77 16.58 -26.49
C SER A 834 17.70 16.74 -28.00
N LEU A 835 16.61 16.26 -28.61
CA LEU A 835 16.31 16.39 -30.00
C LEU A 835 14.98 17.12 -30.17
N GLN A 836 15.01 18.28 -30.81
CA GLN A 836 13.80 19.04 -31.13
C GLN A 836 13.06 18.33 -32.26
N MET A 837 11.79 17.98 -32.03
CA MET A 837 10.95 17.29 -33.00
C MET A 837 10.18 18.29 -33.88
N ASP A 838 9.85 17.88 -35.10
CA ASP A 838 8.82 18.57 -35.89
C ASP A 838 7.45 18.30 -35.24
N GLU A 839 6.57 19.31 -35.22
CA GLU A 839 5.23 19.21 -34.64
C GLU A 839 4.32 18.17 -35.32
N ASP A 840 4.73 17.65 -36.49
CA ASP A 840 4.04 16.59 -37.22
C ASP A 840 4.23 15.18 -36.64
N ILE A 841 5.08 14.97 -35.62
CA ILE A 841 5.23 13.68 -34.95
C ILE A 841 4.01 13.39 -34.08
N LYS A 842 3.27 12.31 -34.42
CA LYS A 842 1.99 11.97 -33.82
C LYS A 842 2.06 10.72 -32.93
N GLN A 843 2.98 9.80 -33.25
CA GLN A 843 3.10 8.54 -32.56
C GLN A 843 4.51 8.33 -32.04
N LEU A 844 4.58 7.83 -30.82
CA LEU A 844 5.78 7.39 -30.13
C LEU A 844 5.66 5.93 -29.78
N HIS A 845 6.59 5.10 -30.24
CA HIS A 845 6.73 3.74 -29.77
C HIS A 845 8.17 3.49 -29.31
N TRP A 846 8.34 2.53 -28.43
CA TRP A 846 9.68 2.09 -28.04
C TRP A 846 9.75 0.60 -27.81
N LEU A 847 10.90 0.01 -28.12
CA LEU A 847 11.31 -1.33 -27.78
C LEU A 847 12.22 -1.25 -26.56
N GLY A 848 11.81 -1.78 -25.43
CA GLY A 848 12.52 -1.68 -24.17
C GLY A 848 11.62 -2.02 -22.98
N LYS A 849 12.04 -1.65 -21.77
CA LYS A 849 11.19 -1.81 -20.58
C LYS A 849 10.04 -0.81 -20.58
N GLY A 850 8.86 -1.27 -20.20
CA GLY A 850 7.61 -0.54 -20.08
C GLY A 850 6.53 -1.40 -19.44
N PRO A 851 5.26 -0.93 -19.32
CA PRO A 851 4.76 0.38 -19.75
C PRO A 851 5.03 1.54 -18.79
N TYR A 852 5.49 1.26 -17.56
CA TYR A 852 5.65 2.23 -16.49
C TYR A 852 7.02 2.90 -16.51
N ASP A 853 7.12 4.06 -15.85
CA ASP A 853 8.39 4.73 -15.61
C ASP A 853 9.36 3.82 -14.87
N SER A 854 10.61 3.82 -15.29
CA SER A 854 11.65 3.03 -14.63
C SER A 854 12.90 3.84 -14.34
N TYR A 855 13.47 3.60 -13.16
CA TYR A 855 14.70 4.18 -12.65
C TYR A 855 15.63 3.06 -12.21
N SER A 856 16.91 3.34 -11.94
CA SER A 856 17.85 2.30 -11.50
C SER A 856 17.37 1.53 -10.25
N ASN A 857 16.62 2.18 -9.38
CA ASN A 857 16.09 1.63 -8.13
C ASN A 857 14.55 1.49 -8.12
N ARG A 858 13.89 1.55 -9.30
CA ARG A 858 12.43 1.40 -9.45
C ARG A 858 12.13 0.93 -10.87
N GLN A 859 12.08 -0.35 -11.08
CA GLN A 859 11.88 -0.93 -12.41
C GLN A 859 11.15 -2.29 -12.43
N SER A 860 10.66 -2.74 -11.27
CA SER A 860 10.07 -4.07 -11.15
C SER A 860 8.73 -4.21 -11.87
N ALA A 861 7.99 -3.10 -12.01
CA ALA A 861 6.74 -3.05 -12.76
C ALA A 861 6.94 -3.05 -14.28
N SER A 862 8.13 -2.72 -14.75
CA SER A 862 8.44 -2.60 -16.18
C SER A 862 9.17 -3.83 -16.72
N TYR A 863 8.80 -4.29 -17.90
CA TYR A 863 9.39 -5.47 -18.56
C TYR A 863 9.53 -5.25 -20.07
N LEU A 864 10.37 -6.05 -20.70
CA LEU A 864 10.67 -5.93 -22.14
C LEU A 864 9.39 -6.09 -22.99
N GLY A 865 9.20 -5.15 -23.91
CA GLY A 865 8.09 -5.14 -24.83
C GLY A 865 8.22 -4.07 -25.91
N TYR A 866 7.26 -4.03 -26.82
CA TYR A 866 7.06 -2.95 -27.75
C TYR A 866 5.85 -2.12 -27.30
N TRP A 867 6.11 -0.91 -26.84
CA TRP A 867 5.18 -0.05 -26.12
C TRP A 867 4.88 1.23 -26.89
N GLY A 868 3.89 1.99 -26.47
CA GLY A 868 3.60 3.33 -26.96
C GLY A 868 2.27 3.44 -27.69
N GLY A 869 2.08 4.57 -28.37
CA GLY A 869 0.86 4.95 -29.08
C GLY A 869 0.89 6.43 -29.48
N ASP A 870 -0.27 7.04 -29.53
CA ASP A 870 -0.39 8.48 -29.84
C ASP A 870 0.27 9.33 -28.75
N ILE A 871 1.04 10.35 -29.15
CA ILE A 871 1.62 11.32 -28.23
C ILE A 871 0.50 12.24 -27.73
N ALA A 872 -0.18 11.84 -26.67
CA ALA A 872 -1.37 12.55 -26.18
C ALA A 872 -1.07 13.56 -25.06
N SER A 873 0.10 13.54 -24.44
CA SER A 873 0.40 14.39 -23.28
C SER A 873 1.89 14.79 -23.21
N PRO A 874 2.21 15.99 -22.74
CA PRO A 874 3.58 16.49 -22.61
C PRO A 874 4.33 15.91 -21.40
N GLU A 875 3.82 14.90 -20.71
CA GLU A 875 4.49 14.34 -19.55
C GLU A 875 5.47 13.25 -19.95
N ALA A 876 6.73 13.52 -19.63
CA ALA A 876 7.85 12.68 -19.93
C ALA A 876 7.79 11.36 -19.14
N CYS A 877 7.73 10.24 -19.83
CA CYS A 877 8.01 8.94 -19.25
C CYS A 877 9.53 8.70 -19.23
N GLY A 878 10.09 8.49 -18.04
CA GLY A 878 11.43 7.93 -17.91
C GLY A 878 11.35 6.41 -17.97
N THR A 879 11.81 5.79 -19.08
CA THR A 879 11.87 4.32 -19.18
C THR A 879 13.31 3.85 -19.32
N LYS A 880 13.63 2.66 -18.76
CA LYS A 880 14.99 2.15 -18.70
C LYS A 880 15.25 1.05 -19.74
N GLN A 881 16.51 0.89 -20.13
CA GLN A 881 16.95 -0.15 -21.05
C GLN A 881 16.22 -0.10 -22.41
N ILE A 882 16.18 1.11 -22.98
CA ILE A 882 15.60 1.34 -24.29
C ILE A 882 16.55 0.86 -25.37
N ARG A 883 16.08 0.04 -26.30
CA ARG A 883 16.83 -0.43 -27.45
C ARG A 883 16.57 0.42 -28.68
N ARG A 884 15.32 0.84 -28.86
CA ARG A 884 14.87 1.66 -29.98
C ARG A 884 13.68 2.51 -29.60
N ILE A 885 13.66 3.74 -30.10
CA ILE A 885 12.55 4.67 -30.08
C ILE A 885 12.11 4.89 -31.52
N ASP A 886 10.83 4.74 -31.81
CA ASP A 886 10.21 4.96 -33.10
C ASP A 886 9.29 6.20 -33.01
N LEU A 887 9.65 7.26 -33.72
CA LEU A 887 8.91 8.52 -33.77
C LEU A 887 8.30 8.65 -35.15
N ALA A 888 6.97 8.56 -35.26
CA ALA A 888 6.28 8.52 -36.54
C ALA A 888 5.49 9.79 -36.82
N SER A 889 5.65 10.30 -38.05
CA SER A 889 4.81 11.33 -38.68
C SER A 889 4.02 10.73 -39.83
N ASP A 890 3.17 11.51 -40.48
CA ASP A 890 2.45 11.10 -41.72
C ASP A 890 3.42 10.84 -42.90
N LYS A 891 4.66 11.32 -42.85
CA LYS A 891 5.60 11.32 -43.94
C LYS A 891 6.75 10.31 -43.77
N ALA A 892 7.24 10.17 -42.54
CA ALA A 892 8.42 9.33 -42.28
C ALA A 892 8.45 8.92 -40.79
N MET A 893 9.24 7.91 -40.49
CA MET A 893 9.55 7.44 -39.16
C MET A 893 11.04 7.66 -38.84
N LEU A 894 11.30 8.33 -37.72
CA LEU A 894 12.62 8.49 -37.15
C LEU A 894 12.83 7.41 -36.09
N GLN A 895 13.78 6.52 -36.33
CA GLN A 895 14.14 5.46 -35.38
C GLN A 895 15.46 5.81 -34.71
N ILE A 896 15.47 5.83 -33.39
CA ILE A 896 16.65 6.10 -32.57
C ILE A 896 16.97 4.84 -31.79
N SER A 897 18.15 4.27 -32.02
CA SER A 897 18.62 3.05 -31.36
C SER A 897 20.03 3.23 -30.80
N SER A 898 20.47 2.30 -29.96
CA SER A 898 21.82 2.27 -29.42
C SER A 898 22.42 0.87 -29.55
N ASN A 899 23.73 0.76 -29.74
CA ASN A 899 24.44 -0.52 -29.69
C ASN A 899 24.51 -1.13 -28.30
N GLY A 900 24.34 -0.31 -27.26
CA GLY A 900 23.97 -0.69 -25.93
C GLY A 900 22.53 -0.26 -25.63
N TYR A 901 22.08 -0.41 -24.41
CA TYR A 901 20.79 0.12 -24.01
C TYR A 901 20.89 1.62 -23.76
N MET A 902 19.99 2.41 -24.38
CA MET A 902 19.74 3.75 -23.87
C MET A 902 19.19 3.61 -22.46
N GLU A 903 19.74 4.35 -21.51
CA GLU A 903 19.29 4.23 -20.13
C GLU A 903 17.85 4.69 -19.99
N HIS A 904 17.50 5.85 -20.58
CA HIS A 904 16.16 6.42 -20.49
C HIS A 904 15.83 7.28 -21.71
N PHE A 905 14.55 7.51 -21.92
CA PHE A 905 14.07 8.59 -22.77
C PHE A 905 12.89 9.31 -22.12
N ALA A 906 12.62 10.51 -22.61
CA ALA A 906 11.40 11.26 -22.32
C ALA A 906 11.00 12.00 -23.58
N ALA A 907 9.73 12.00 -23.95
CA ALA A 907 9.29 12.63 -25.16
C ALA A 907 8.00 13.42 -24.97
N SER A 908 7.91 14.57 -25.67
CA SER A 908 6.69 15.33 -25.90
C SER A 908 6.52 15.50 -27.39
N PRO A 909 5.40 16.03 -27.90
CA PRO A 909 5.20 16.27 -29.34
C PRO A 909 6.31 17.09 -30.00
N SER A 910 7.00 17.94 -29.24
CA SER A 910 8.03 18.86 -29.76
C SER A 910 9.45 18.54 -29.34
N LEU A 911 9.67 17.63 -28.38
CA LEU A 911 10.99 17.41 -27.79
C LEU A 911 11.16 15.98 -27.34
N CYS A 912 12.26 15.33 -27.74
CA CYS A 912 12.69 14.01 -27.28
C CYS A 912 14.00 14.11 -26.52
N TYR A 913 14.04 13.60 -25.29
CA TYR A 913 15.25 13.41 -24.51
C TYR A 913 15.75 11.96 -24.68
N ILE A 914 17.03 11.81 -24.91
CA ILE A 914 17.73 10.52 -25.02
C ILE A 914 18.81 10.54 -23.97
N LEU A 915 18.60 9.79 -22.89
CA LEU A 915 19.38 9.94 -21.66
C LEU A 915 20.38 8.80 -21.52
N SER A 916 21.64 9.13 -21.23
CA SER A 916 22.70 8.20 -20.84
C SER A 916 22.69 7.91 -19.33
N GLY A 917 22.01 8.71 -18.55
CA GLY A 917 21.83 8.51 -17.12
C GLY A 917 20.73 9.37 -16.53
N ILE A 918 20.08 8.86 -15.50
CA ILE A 918 19.05 9.55 -14.71
C ILE A 918 19.29 9.35 -13.22
N TYR A 919 19.04 10.38 -12.43
CA TYR A 919 19.15 10.30 -10.97
C TYR A 919 18.20 9.23 -10.40
N PRO A 920 18.66 8.37 -9.47
CA PRO A 920 17.81 7.37 -8.85
C PRO A 920 16.62 8.00 -8.12
N ARG A 921 15.50 7.30 -8.07
CA ARG A 921 14.29 7.81 -7.44
C ARG A 921 14.50 8.05 -5.94
N PRO A 922 14.30 9.26 -5.42
CA PRO A 922 14.45 9.55 -3.99
C PRO A 922 13.28 8.98 -3.17
N GLU A 923 13.47 8.91 -1.86
CA GLU A 923 12.45 8.52 -0.90
C GLU A 923 12.12 9.71 0.02
N LYS A 924 10.84 10.04 0.21
CA LYS A 924 10.35 11.11 1.12
C LYS A 924 11.24 12.37 1.17
N GLY A 925 11.58 12.93 0.00
CA GLY A 925 12.42 14.13 -0.06
C GLY A 925 13.84 13.94 0.47
N ARG A 926 14.31 12.72 0.68
CA ARG A 926 15.68 12.37 1.01
C ARG A 926 16.43 12.00 -0.27
N PRO A 927 17.72 12.30 -0.37
CA PRO A 927 18.55 11.78 -1.45
C PRO A 927 18.39 10.26 -1.54
N ALA A 928 18.49 9.73 -2.75
CA ALA A 928 18.59 8.28 -2.90
C ALA A 928 19.77 7.78 -2.06
N ASP A 929 19.60 6.61 -1.43
CA ASP A 929 20.65 6.01 -0.60
C ASP A 929 21.96 5.91 -1.40
N ASP A 930 23.12 6.03 -0.73
CA ASP A 930 24.45 5.81 -1.32
C ASP A 930 24.62 4.40 -1.94
N PHE A 931 23.62 3.54 -1.74
CA PHE A 931 23.51 2.22 -2.37
C PHE A 931 23.26 2.30 -3.89
N PHE A 932 22.72 3.43 -4.39
CA PHE A 932 22.44 3.64 -5.80
C PHE A 932 23.43 4.63 -6.40
N GLU A 933 23.90 4.33 -7.62
CA GLU A 933 24.78 5.20 -8.36
C GLU A 933 24.11 6.54 -8.63
N GLN A 934 24.70 7.61 -8.17
CA GLN A 934 24.24 8.98 -8.33
C GLN A 934 25.02 9.69 -9.44
N LEU A 935 24.36 10.58 -10.17
CA LEU A 935 25.00 11.39 -11.20
C LEU A 935 25.62 12.63 -10.57
N HIS A 936 26.92 12.81 -10.69
CA HIS A 936 27.62 13.96 -10.16
C HIS A 936 28.12 14.90 -11.26
N ALA A 937 28.12 16.20 -10.98
CA ALA A 937 28.80 17.19 -11.82
C ALA A 937 30.30 16.89 -11.91
N ASN A 938 30.94 17.37 -12.97
CA ASN A 938 32.37 17.17 -13.29
C ASN A 938 32.81 15.71 -13.57
N GLN A 939 31.87 14.78 -13.68
CA GLN A 939 32.15 13.46 -14.23
C GLN A 939 32.06 13.48 -15.76
N THR A 940 32.78 12.56 -16.41
CA THR A 940 32.66 12.34 -17.85
C THR A 940 31.54 11.38 -18.14
N PHE A 941 30.63 11.78 -19.01
CA PHE A 941 29.53 10.95 -19.50
C PHE A 941 29.72 10.68 -20.99
N THR A 942 29.52 9.44 -21.38
CA THR A 942 29.56 9.03 -22.78
C THR A 942 28.21 8.44 -23.19
N GLY A 943 27.84 8.68 -24.45
CA GLY A 943 26.66 8.06 -25.03
C GLY A 943 26.87 7.80 -26.52
N GLU A 944 26.16 6.81 -27.04
CA GLU A 944 26.18 6.47 -28.44
C GLU A 944 24.77 6.12 -28.90
N ILE A 945 24.33 6.75 -29.99
CA ILE A 945 23.03 6.50 -30.61
C ILE A 945 23.19 6.33 -32.12
N ARG A 946 22.26 5.58 -32.69
CA ARG A 946 22.09 5.43 -34.15
C ARG A 946 20.69 5.98 -34.50
N ILE A 947 20.66 6.82 -35.51
CA ILE A 947 19.44 7.41 -36.06
C ILE A 947 19.24 6.89 -37.49
N ASP A 948 18.12 6.21 -37.69
CA ASP A 948 17.68 5.71 -38.97
C ASP A 948 16.41 6.46 -39.41
N VAL A 949 16.30 6.82 -40.69
CA VAL A 949 15.11 7.47 -41.25
C VAL A 949 14.44 6.54 -42.23
N THR A 950 13.23 6.07 -41.92
CA THR A 950 12.51 5.10 -42.73
C THR A 950 11.19 5.63 -43.24
N ASN A 951 10.54 4.95 -44.17
CA ASN A 951 9.19 5.25 -44.59
C ASN A 951 8.21 4.75 -43.53
N CYS A 952 7.12 5.49 -43.27
CA CYS A 952 5.99 4.98 -42.51
C CYS A 952 5.37 3.78 -43.24
N LYS A 953 5.28 2.62 -42.60
CA LYS A 953 4.60 1.44 -43.14
C LYS A 953 3.14 1.43 -42.75
#